data_60a76dfdf68b4a1e1235f217f6d66c9a
#
_entry.id   60a76dfdf68b4a1e1235f217f6d66c9a
#
_cell.length_a   1.000
_cell.length_b   1.000
_cell.length_c   1.000
_cell.angle_alpha   90.00
_cell.angle_beta   90.00
_cell.angle_gamma   90.00
#
_symmetry.space_group_name_H-M   'P 1'
#
loop_
_entity.id
_entity.type
_entity.pdbx_description
1 polymer ?
#
loop_
_entity_poly.entity_id
_entity_poly.type
_entity_poly.pdbx_seq_one_letter_code
_entity_poly.pdbx_strand_id
1 'polypeptide(L)'
;MFDRTTNESDSNGVSRRWRRVLLNRWLLAGVAAVVLYSLLGFLLTPWILKRYVSNYAAEKLKGIASIVEVSVNPFLFTLDAKDFVLQEADSRPIFAFGRLFLDFELSSLFHWAGTFAEIRIERPSLHVEIQHNGRLNLADLADSFPKSEDSPSTDRPPPRLLVQHAEIVDGSFTFSDQSNPTPATETFSPLNLEFKEISTLPEHKGPYTVKADLPGGGTVGWQGEISLHHIFSEGELSIAGFKLATAWKFAQDELNLAEPAGEMDFSTHYRFDYQKRTPFLVLQDAKFALKELLLTEKGKNAPLLALEAIEVNDMHFDLQARELMVPNIIVRNGKVAASVDEKGLLDWQKLVTLRESTDVNAPIPIASTPTSQPWHLKTGAVNVVNVALDYTDRSRTTPLALAVGGLNIVLKASAEVGGGPVKAIVDGLKLKLSRIALSEAGDGIPLIALDTLALEDGSIDIGSRAITITQVKATKGGTSVVRDKNGQIRLVELLSPGDKGLIKREVIETGKKARAEGKPWSFRLDAFELNGFRVALQDRTFIPDIVYNLKDIRVSLKNLTNDGKTPIDFNTAFKVVQGGSASVSGQVSQIGDHANARVKLIGLSIKPLHPAVTKFTSLALESGNVSASTRVSYHTAKSGPQ
;
A
#
# COMPACT_ATOMS: atom_id res chain seq x y z
N MET A 1 -54.69 64.30 -92.96
CA MET A 1 -56.11 64.50 -92.69
C MET A 1 -56.58 63.40 -91.81
N PHE A 2 -57.04 63.73 -90.61
CA PHE A 2 -57.70 62.91 -89.57
C PHE A 2 -56.96 61.73 -88.94
N ASP A 3 -56.42 61.94 -87.88
CA ASP A 3 -56.69 61.82 -86.44
C ASP A 3 -57.73 60.75 -86.07
N ARG A 4 -57.28 59.78 -85.23
CA ARG A 4 -58.12 59.08 -84.22
C ARG A 4 -57.27 58.44 -83.16
N THR A 5 -57.24 59.12 -82.05
CA THR A 5 -56.86 58.64 -80.73
C THR A 5 -57.78 57.53 -80.31
N THR A 6 -57.26 56.46 -79.78
CA THR A 6 -57.99 55.50 -78.93
C THR A 6 -57.31 55.38 -77.60
N ASN A 7 -58.07 55.70 -76.60
CA ASN A 7 -57.84 55.62 -75.20
C ASN A 7 -57.72 54.13 -74.74
N GLU A 8 -56.57 53.68 -74.33
CA GLU A 8 -56.44 52.41 -73.57
C GLU A 8 -56.40 52.71 -72.09
N SER A 9 -57.46 52.24 -71.45
CA SER A 9 -57.77 52.40 -70.04
C SER A 9 -56.77 51.72 -69.13
N ASP A 10 -56.31 52.42 -68.12
CA ASP A 10 -55.44 52.15 -67.04
C ASP A 10 -56.00 51.06 -66.11
N SER A 11 -55.80 49.75 -66.38
CA SER A 11 -56.19 48.59 -65.46
C SER A 11 -55.01 47.98 -64.71
N ASN A 12 -53.77 48.43 -64.94
CA ASN A 12 -52.55 47.90 -64.35
C ASN A 12 -52.06 48.62 -63.06
N GLY A 13 -52.69 49.70 -62.63
CA GLY A 13 -52.29 50.46 -61.48
C GLY A 13 -52.71 49.89 -60.11
N VAL A 14 -53.82 49.14 -60.08
CA VAL A 14 -54.41 48.61 -58.83
C VAL A 14 -53.73 47.37 -58.38
N SER A 15 -53.31 46.46 -59.29
CA SER A 15 -52.62 45.20 -58.91
C SER A 15 -51.19 45.44 -58.32
N ARG A 16 -50.47 46.47 -58.80
CA ARG A 16 -49.14 46.81 -58.24
C ARG A 16 -49.20 47.50 -56.86
N ARG A 17 -50.27 48.24 -56.53
CA ARG A 17 -50.46 48.83 -55.20
C ARG A 17 -50.84 47.76 -54.19
N TRP A 18 -51.69 46.81 -54.50
CA TRP A 18 -52.04 45.72 -53.59
C TRP A 18 -50.90 44.76 -53.33
N ARG A 19 -50.06 44.43 -54.34
CA ARG A 19 -48.83 43.65 -54.10
C ARG A 19 -47.80 44.36 -53.23
N ARG A 20 -47.63 45.68 -53.38
CA ARG A 20 -46.74 46.47 -52.51
C ARG A 20 -47.27 46.56 -51.08
N VAL A 21 -48.56 46.70 -50.88
CA VAL A 21 -49.19 46.75 -49.56
C VAL A 21 -49.16 45.35 -48.90
N LEU A 22 -49.38 44.26 -49.66
CA LEU A 22 -49.25 42.89 -49.14
C LEU A 22 -47.81 42.54 -48.81
N LEU A 23 -46.85 42.83 -49.66
CA LEU A 23 -45.40 42.68 -49.37
C LEU A 23 -44.98 43.51 -48.15
N ASN A 24 -45.47 44.72 -47.99
CA ASN A 24 -45.16 45.55 -46.81
C ASN A 24 -45.77 44.99 -45.52
N ARG A 25 -46.99 44.39 -45.60
CA ARG A 25 -47.63 43.71 -44.42
C ARG A 25 -46.91 42.45 -44.01
N TRP A 26 -46.46 41.62 -44.98
CA TRP A 26 -45.67 40.41 -44.71
C TRP A 26 -44.28 40.79 -44.20
N LEU A 27 -43.69 41.83 -44.72
CA LEU A 27 -42.40 42.35 -44.25
C LEU A 27 -42.53 42.91 -42.84
N LEU A 28 -43.59 43.67 -42.53
CA LEU A 28 -43.88 44.12 -41.16
C LEU A 28 -44.18 42.97 -40.21
N ALA A 29 -44.93 41.96 -40.64
CA ALA A 29 -45.16 40.74 -39.85
C ALA A 29 -43.87 39.96 -39.61
N GLY A 30 -42.99 39.86 -40.59
CA GLY A 30 -41.65 39.24 -40.45
C GLY A 30 -40.77 40.00 -39.46
N VAL A 31 -40.71 41.34 -39.57
CA VAL A 31 -39.97 42.17 -38.63
C VAL A 31 -40.57 42.06 -37.21
N ALA A 32 -41.90 42.08 -37.07
CA ALA A 32 -42.56 41.89 -35.75
C ALA A 32 -42.27 40.51 -35.17
N ALA A 33 -42.23 39.44 -35.97
CA ALA A 33 -41.89 38.11 -35.54
C ALA A 33 -40.41 38.02 -35.09
N VAL A 34 -39.47 38.62 -35.81
CA VAL A 34 -38.06 38.70 -35.39
C VAL A 34 -37.89 39.52 -34.08
N VAL A 35 -38.59 40.65 -33.98
CA VAL A 35 -38.57 41.45 -32.74
C VAL A 35 -39.15 40.65 -31.56
N LEU A 36 -40.29 40.00 -31.75
CA LEU A 36 -40.89 39.14 -30.73
C LEU A 36 -39.95 37.99 -30.32
N TYR A 37 -39.37 37.30 -31.29
CA TYR A 37 -38.38 36.26 -31.08
C TYR A 37 -37.17 36.77 -30.32
N SER A 38 -36.65 37.94 -30.68
CA SER A 38 -35.55 38.56 -29.98
C SER A 38 -35.92 38.91 -28.52
N LEU A 39 -37.09 39.50 -28.30
CA LEU A 39 -37.59 39.82 -26.93
C LEU A 39 -37.77 38.57 -26.08
N LEU A 40 -38.35 37.53 -26.66
CA LEU A 40 -38.51 36.24 -25.95
C LEU A 40 -37.11 35.61 -25.64
N GLY A 41 -36.19 35.60 -26.59
CA GLY A 41 -34.87 35.02 -26.40
C GLY A 41 -33.96 35.80 -25.47
N PHE A 42 -33.83 37.13 -25.67
CA PHE A 42 -32.91 37.93 -24.88
C PHE A 42 -33.42 38.34 -23.50
N LEU A 43 -34.74 38.46 -23.29
CA LEU A 43 -35.29 38.98 -22.04
C LEU A 43 -36.09 37.91 -21.26
N LEU A 44 -36.99 37.18 -21.93
CA LEU A 44 -37.88 36.24 -21.25
C LEU A 44 -37.15 34.97 -20.85
N THR A 45 -36.34 34.39 -21.75
CA THR A 45 -35.61 33.16 -21.47
C THR A 45 -34.65 33.29 -20.27
N PRO A 46 -33.79 34.31 -20.18
CA PRO A 46 -32.94 34.50 -19.00
C PRO A 46 -33.73 34.67 -17.69
N TRP A 47 -34.86 35.38 -17.73
CA TRP A 47 -35.73 35.57 -16.56
C TRP A 47 -36.35 34.23 -16.11
N ILE A 48 -36.86 33.43 -17.05
CA ILE A 48 -37.41 32.08 -16.77
C ILE A 48 -36.33 31.19 -16.18
N LEU A 49 -35.14 31.14 -16.79
CA LEU A 49 -34.03 30.31 -16.31
C LEU A 49 -33.63 30.67 -14.89
N LYS A 50 -33.44 31.96 -14.57
CA LYS A 50 -33.12 32.38 -13.19
C LYS A 50 -34.17 31.91 -12.19
N ARG A 51 -35.45 32.11 -12.50
CA ARG A 51 -36.56 31.73 -11.62
C ARG A 51 -36.68 30.20 -11.48
N TYR A 52 -36.51 29.48 -12.58
CA TYR A 52 -36.57 28.01 -12.58
C TYR A 52 -35.48 27.41 -11.72
N VAL A 53 -34.24 27.87 -11.88
CA VAL A 53 -33.09 27.37 -11.10
C VAL A 53 -33.28 27.64 -9.60
N SER A 54 -33.70 28.84 -9.23
CA SER A 54 -33.92 29.16 -7.81
C SER A 54 -35.06 28.32 -7.20
N ASN A 55 -36.17 28.15 -7.94
CA ASN A 55 -37.30 27.33 -7.48
C ASN A 55 -36.94 25.84 -7.39
N TYR A 56 -36.22 25.30 -8.39
CA TYR A 56 -35.77 23.94 -8.39
C TYR A 56 -34.83 23.63 -7.21
N ALA A 57 -33.89 24.52 -6.92
CA ALA A 57 -33.01 24.39 -5.78
C ALA A 57 -33.79 24.36 -4.45
N ALA A 58 -34.77 25.25 -4.28
CA ALA A 58 -35.57 25.30 -3.07
C ALA A 58 -36.48 24.08 -2.89
N GLU A 59 -37.15 23.63 -3.97
CA GLU A 59 -38.13 22.53 -3.91
C GLU A 59 -37.51 21.13 -3.91
N LYS A 60 -36.46 20.94 -4.72
CA LYS A 60 -35.87 19.61 -4.94
C LYS A 60 -34.61 19.38 -4.15
N LEU A 61 -33.74 20.40 -4.03
CA LEU A 61 -32.44 20.26 -3.39
C LEU A 61 -32.45 20.77 -1.93
N LYS A 62 -33.59 21.34 -1.45
CA LYS A 62 -33.72 21.95 -0.12
C LYS A 62 -32.61 22.98 0.16
N GLY A 63 -32.09 23.58 -0.90
CA GLY A 63 -30.97 24.50 -0.88
C GLY A 63 -31.34 25.86 -1.43
N ILE A 64 -30.40 26.79 -1.39
CA ILE A 64 -30.52 28.16 -1.91
C ILE A 64 -29.62 28.25 -3.15
N ALA A 65 -30.20 28.51 -4.33
CA ALA A 65 -29.45 28.81 -5.52
C ALA A 65 -29.62 30.23 -5.98
N SER A 66 -28.53 30.89 -6.36
CA SER A 66 -28.48 32.22 -6.93
C SER A 66 -27.62 32.25 -8.19
N ILE A 67 -28.06 33.07 -9.17
CA ILE A 67 -27.28 33.38 -10.38
C ILE A 67 -27.33 34.90 -10.56
N VAL A 68 -26.18 35.52 -10.69
CA VAL A 68 -26.10 36.99 -10.85
C VAL A 68 -26.54 37.41 -12.24
N GLU A 69 -25.97 36.80 -13.27
CA GLU A 69 -26.24 37.16 -14.67
C GLU A 69 -26.52 35.92 -15.51
N VAL A 70 -27.56 36.01 -16.35
CA VAL A 70 -27.82 35.01 -17.41
C VAL A 70 -28.10 35.79 -18.68
N SER A 71 -27.39 35.49 -19.74
CA SER A 71 -27.61 36.00 -21.08
C SER A 71 -27.79 34.86 -22.06
N VAL A 72 -28.77 35.00 -22.96
CA VAL A 72 -29.06 34.01 -24.00
C VAL A 72 -29.06 34.74 -25.33
N ASN A 73 -28.32 34.24 -26.32
CA ASN A 73 -28.40 34.72 -27.69
C ASN A 73 -29.24 33.73 -28.52
N PRO A 74 -30.48 34.08 -28.85
CA PRO A 74 -31.38 33.16 -29.56
C PRO A 74 -30.99 32.95 -31.02
N PHE A 75 -30.11 33.81 -31.60
CA PHE A 75 -29.65 33.68 -32.99
C PHE A 75 -28.40 32.81 -33.13
N LEU A 76 -27.54 32.85 -32.12
CA LEU A 76 -26.34 32.04 -32.05
C LEU A 76 -26.52 30.75 -31.22
N PHE A 77 -27.68 30.61 -30.56
CA PHE A 77 -27.99 29.49 -29.66
C PHE A 77 -27.01 29.34 -28.49
N THR A 78 -26.44 30.47 -28.04
CA THR A 78 -25.51 30.47 -26.90
C THR A 78 -26.19 30.89 -25.60
N LEU A 79 -25.72 30.31 -24.50
CA LEU A 79 -26.07 30.69 -23.13
C LEU A 79 -24.79 31.01 -22.37
N ASP A 80 -24.78 32.15 -21.68
CA ASP A 80 -23.71 32.60 -20.79
C ASP A 80 -24.32 32.91 -19.42
N ALA A 81 -23.93 32.16 -18.38
CA ALA A 81 -24.37 32.36 -17.00
C ALA A 81 -23.18 32.66 -16.12
N LYS A 82 -23.32 33.69 -15.25
CA LYS A 82 -22.20 34.11 -14.39
C LYS A 82 -22.59 34.08 -12.93
N ASP A 83 -21.58 33.76 -12.12
CA ASP A 83 -21.63 33.80 -10.65
C ASP A 83 -22.84 33.04 -10.09
N PHE A 84 -22.85 31.74 -10.39
CA PHE A 84 -23.77 30.76 -9.82
C PHE A 84 -23.26 30.25 -8.47
N VAL A 85 -24.15 30.16 -7.49
CA VAL A 85 -23.86 29.56 -6.20
C VAL A 85 -25.05 28.73 -5.76
N LEU A 86 -24.80 27.48 -5.37
CA LEU A 86 -25.72 26.57 -4.71
C LEU A 86 -25.22 26.29 -3.30
N GLN A 87 -26.06 26.55 -2.30
CA GLN A 87 -25.77 26.38 -0.88
C GLN A 87 -26.81 25.48 -0.22
N GLU A 88 -26.45 24.85 0.89
CA GLU A 88 -27.43 24.26 1.82
C GLU A 88 -28.30 25.34 2.48
N ALA A 89 -29.34 24.92 3.17
CA ALA A 89 -30.24 25.87 3.87
C ALA A 89 -29.54 26.69 4.97
N ASP A 90 -28.42 26.17 5.50
CA ASP A 90 -27.57 26.86 6.49
C ASP A 90 -26.42 27.67 5.86
N SER A 91 -26.49 27.91 4.54
CA SER A 91 -25.53 28.70 3.75
C SER A 91 -24.15 28.05 3.54
N ARG A 92 -23.99 26.77 3.80
CA ARG A 92 -22.73 26.05 3.42
C ARG A 92 -22.71 25.86 1.91
N PRO A 93 -21.57 26.17 1.25
CA PRO A 93 -21.47 26.01 -0.21
C PRO A 93 -21.46 24.52 -0.61
N ILE A 94 -22.22 24.17 -1.65
CA ILE A 94 -22.19 22.84 -2.27
C ILE A 94 -21.46 22.92 -3.60
N PHE A 95 -21.93 23.83 -4.47
CA PHE A 95 -21.39 24.00 -5.81
C PHE A 95 -21.50 25.45 -6.26
N ALA A 96 -20.47 25.95 -6.90
CA ALA A 96 -20.49 27.28 -7.51
C ALA A 96 -19.68 27.28 -8.82
N PHE A 97 -19.91 28.26 -9.66
CA PHE A 97 -19.03 28.56 -10.81
C PHE A 97 -19.00 30.06 -11.10
N GLY A 98 -17.87 30.53 -11.61
CA GLY A 98 -17.73 31.92 -12.04
C GLY A 98 -18.39 32.18 -13.39
N ARG A 99 -18.28 31.26 -14.34
CA ARG A 99 -18.92 31.35 -15.64
C ARG A 99 -19.23 29.99 -16.21
N LEU A 100 -20.44 29.84 -16.78
CA LEU A 100 -20.86 28.72 -17.61
C LEU A 100 -21.22 29.25 -18.99
N PHE A 101 -20.52 28.76 -20.02
CA PHE A 101 -20.81 29.04 -21.40
C PHE A 101 -21.26 27.76 -22.12
N LEU A 102 -22.39 27.84 -22.81
CA LEU A 102 -22.93 26.76 -23.63
C LEU A 102 -23.17 27.26 -25.04
N ASP A 103 -22.68 26.53 -26.02
CA ASP A 103 -22.92 26.77 -27.47
C ASP A 103 -23.67 25.55 -28.06
N PHE A 104 -24.94 25.73 -28.35
CA PHE A 104 -25.80 24.68 -28.88
C PHE A 104 -25.89 24.78 -30.41
N GLU A 105 -25.59 23.69 -31.10
CA GLU A 105 -25.57 23.65 -32.57
C GLU A 105 -26.93 23.25 -33.19
N LEU A 106 -27.32 23.95 -34.23
CA LEU A 106 -28.47 23.59 -35.10
C LEU A 106 -28.26 22.25 -35.83
N SER A 107 -27.04 21.77 -35.93
CA SER A 107 -26.72 20.42 -36.43
C SER A 107 -27.40 19.30 -35.65
N SER A 108 -27.89 19.57 -34.43
CA SER A 108 -28.73 18.70 -33.63
C SER A 108 -29.93 18.12 -34.37
N LEU A 109 -30.50 18.90 -35.30
CA LEU A 109 -31.61 18.45 -36.16
C LEU A 109 -31.20 17.36 -37.14
N PHE A 110 -29.96 17.39 -37.61
CA PHE A 110 -29.43 16.44 -38.57
C PHE A 110 -28.87 15.18 -37.93
N HIS A 111 -28.28 15.32 -36.71
CA HIS A 111 -27.71 14.19 -35.98
C HIS A 111 -28.75 13.43 -35.13
N TRP A 112 -29.98 13.97 -35.03
CA TRP A 112 -31.00 13.46 -34.11
C TRP A 112 -30.45 13.30 -32.69
N ALA A 113 -29.57 14.23 -32.28
CA ALA A 113 -28.88 14.25 -31.00
C ALA A 113 -28.72 15.70 -30.50
N GLY A 114 -28.80 15.94 -29.22
CA GLY A 114 -28.45 17.23 -28.66
C GLY A 114 -26.95 17.50 -28.89
N THR A 115 -26.63 18.43 -29.83
CA THR A 115 -25.24 18.73 -30.17
C THR A 115 -24.82 20.06 -29.58
N PHE A 116 -23.72 20.05 -28.81
CA PHE A 116 -23.07 21.25 -28.30
C PHE A 116 -21.72 21.41 -28.98
N ALA A 117 -21.43 22.60 -29.51
CA ALA A 117 -20.10 22.93 -30.02
C ALA A 117 -19.14 23.12 -28.83
N GLU A 118 -19.57 23.84 -27.80
CA GLU A 118 -18.75 24.10 -26.62
C GLU A 118 -19.60 24.09 -25.33
N ILE A 119 -19.04 23.47 -24.29
CA ILE A 119 -19.47 23.59 -22.90
C ILE A 119 -18.25 24.00 -22.10
N ARG A 120 -18.22 25.23 -21.59
CA ARG A 120 -17.10 25.74 -20.82
C ARG A 120 -17.54 26.22 -19.45
N ILE A 121 -16.86 25.71 -18.41
CA ILE A 121 -17.11 26.10 -17.03
C ILE A 121 -15.82 26.69 -16.46
N GLU A 122 -15.86 27.94 -16.05
CA GLU A 122 -14.73 28.64 -15.46
C GLU A 122 -14.89 28.77 -13.96
N ARG A 123 -13.83 28.44 -13.23
CA ARG A 123 -13.76 28.47 -11.76
C ARG A 123 -14.93 27.75 -11.08
N PRO A 124 -15.26 26.50 -11.49
CA PRO A 124 -16.21 25.74 -10.69
C PRO A 124 -15.58 25.38 -9.35
N SER A 125 -16.39 25.39 -8.30
CA SER A 125 -16.01 24.86 -6.99
C SER A 125 -17.04 23.84 -6.53
N LEU A 126 -16.56 22.65 -6.13
CA LEU A 126 -17.40 21.59 -5.57
C LEU A 126 -16.92 21.29 -4.15
N HIS A 127 -17.85 21.36 -3.19
CA HIS A 127 -17.62 21.04 -1.79
C HIS A 127 -18.33 19.73 -1.43
N VAL A 128 -17.55 18.71 -1.11
CA VAL A 128 -18.05 17.41 -0.62
C VAL A 128 -17.68 17.29 0.85
N GLU A 129 -18.67 17.10 1.69
CA GLU A 129 -18.49 17.03 3.14
C GLU A 129 -19.16 15.76 3.70
N ILE A 130 -18.41 14.99 4.48
CA ILE A 130 -18.97 13.99 5.40
C ILE A 130 -19.30 14.74 6.69
N GLN A 131 -20.59 14.88 6.99
CA GLN A 131 -21.08 15.59 8.16
C GLN A 131 -20.85 14.78 9.45
N HIS A 132 -21.00 15.39 10.62
CA HIS A 132 -20.84 14.74 11.94
C HIS A 132 -21.69 13.46 12.13
N ASN A 133 -22.80 13.34 11.40
CA ASN A 133 -23.68 12.17 11.42
C ASN A 133 -23.23 11.05 10.45
N GLY A 134 -22.10 11.22 9.76
CA GLY A 134 -21.57 10.30 8.76
C GLY A 134 -22.26 10.36 7.38
N ARG A 135 -23.22 11.29 7.16
CA ARG A 135 -23.86 11.47 5.85
C ARG A 135 -23.10 12.47 5.00
N LEU A 136 -23.09 12.20 3.67
CA LEU A 136 -22.57 13.18 2.70
C LEU A 136 -23.56 14.35 2.56
N ASN A 137 -23.05 15.58 2.47
CA ASN A 137 -23.85 16.77 2.17
C ASN A 137 -24.58 16.66 0.81
N LEU A 138 -24.07 15.87 -0.12
CA LEU A 138 -24.70 15.62 -1.43
C LEU A 138 -25.76 14.50 -1.39
N ALA A 139 -26.02 13.86 -0.25
CA ALA A 139 -26.97 12.75 -0.16
C ALA A 139 -28.40 13.18 -0.52
N ASP A 140 -28.84 14.35 -0.03
CA ASP A 140 -30.17 14.88 -0.35
C ASP A 140 -30.28 15.28 -1.83
N LEU A 141 -29.19 15.73 -2.44
CA LEU A 141 -29.11 15.96 -3.88
C LEU A 141 -29.23 14.64 -4.67
N ALA A 142 -28.49 13.61 -4.25
CA ALA A 142 -28.58 12.28 -4.87
C ALA A 142 -29.99 11.66 -4.72
N ASP A 143 -30.62 11.84 -3.56
CA ASP A 143 -31.98 11.39 -3.28
C ASP A 143 -33.06 12.15 -4.05
N SER A 144 -32.77 13.37 -4.53
CA SER A 144 -33.69 14.18 -5.34
C SER A 144 -33.78 13.75 -6.80
N PHE A 145 -32.77 13.01 -7.30
CA PHE A 145 -32.85 12.40 -8.62
C PHE A 145 -33.84 11.22 -8.59
N PRO A 146 -34.68 11.06 -9.63
CA PRO A 146 -35.63 9.97 -9.69
C PRO A 146 -34.85 8.64 -9.58
N LYS A 147 -34.99 7.98 -8.43
CA LYS A 147 -34.56 6.60 -8.28
C LYS A 147 -35.39 5.76 -9.22
N SER A 148 -34.76 4.93 -10.02
CA SER A 148 -35.44 3.91 -10.82
C SER A 148 -35.99 2.86 -9.85
N GLU A 149 -37.00 3.21 -9.04
CA GLU A 149 -37.73 2.22 -8.26
C GLU A 149 -38.51 1.35 -9.24
N ASP A 150 -38.17 0.08 -9.26
CA ASP A 150 -38.99 -1.05 -9.74
C ASP A 150 -39.61 -0.95 -11.15
N SER A 151 -38.92 -0.39 -12.12
CA SER A 151 -39.25 -0.70 -13.50
C SER A 151 -38.40 -1.88 -13.96
N PRO A 152 -38.99 -3.02 -14.35
CA PRO A 152 -38.23 -4.04 -15.04
C PRO A 152 -37.64 -3.38 -16.27
N SER A 153 -36.30 -3.40 -16.35
CA SER A 153 -35.44 -2.98 -17.43
C SER A 153 -36.16 -2.54 -18.71
N THR A 154 -36.68 -1.30 -18.75
CA THR A 154 -36.88 -0.68 -20.04
C THR A 154 -35.45 -0.29 -20.49
N ASP A 155 -34.94 -1.02 -21.45
CA ASP A 155 -33.79 -0.70 -22.28
C ASP A 155 -34.04 0.61 -23.05
N ARG A 156 -34.30 1.70 -22.32
CA ARG A 156 -34.34 3.01 -22.97
C ARG A 156 -32.88 3.44 -23.18
N PRO A 157 -32.45 3.57 -24.43
CA PRO A 157 -31.12 4.07 -24.69
C PRO A 157 -30.96 5.46 -24.04
N PRO A 158 -29.78 5.81 -23.57
CA PRO A 158 -29.51 7.14 -23.02
C PRO A 158 -29.87 8.22 -24.05
N PRO A 159 -30.25 9.44 -23.63
CA PRO A 159 -30.52 10.52 -24.55
C PRO A 159 -29.30 10.73 -25.45
N ARG A 160 -29.55 10.89 -26.75
CA ARG A 160 -28.48 11.07 -27.74
C ARG A 160 -27.87 12.44 -27.56
N LEU A 161 -26.61 12.49 -27.17
CA LEU A 161 -25.84 13.69 -26.88
C LEU A 161 -24.49 13.64 -27.59
N LEU A 162 -24.08 14.75 -28.19
CA LEU A 162 -22.77 14.97 -28.72
C LEU A 162 -22.24 16.33 -28.24
N VAL A 163 -21.11 16.34 -27.56
CA VAL A 163 -20.41 17.56 -27.13
C VAL A 163 -19.06 17.56 -27.83
N GLN A 164 -18.84 18.50 -28.74
CA GLN A 164 -17.59 18.56 -29.51
C GLN A 164 -16.43 18.99 -28.65
N HIS A 165 -16.64 19.95 -27.74
CA HIS A 165 -15.64 20.43 -26.81
C HIS A 165 -16.27 20.74 -25.45
N ALA A 166 -15.79 20.10 -24.39
CA ALA A 166 -16.17 20.42 -23.01
C ALA A 166 -14.92 20.73 -22.19
N GLU A 167 -14.94 21.85 -21.46
CA GLU A 167 -13.77 22.33 -20.73
C GLU A 167 -14.16 22.81 -19.32
N ILE A 168 -13.34 22.44 -18.34
CA ILE A 168 -13.33 23.04 -17.00
C ILE A 168 -11.98 23.74 -16.84
N VAL A 169 -12.03 25.04 -16.47
CA VAL A 169 -10.85 25.88 -16.28
C VAL A 169 -10.81 26.38 -14.86
N ASP A 170 -9.67 26.24 -14.19
CA ASP A 170 -9.40 26.72 -12.83
C ASP A 170 -10.44 26.22 -11.80
N GLY A 171 -10.88 24.98 -11.93
CA GLY A 171 -11.80 24.35 -10.99
C GLY A 171 -11.16 24.11 -9.63
N SER A 172 -12.00 23.93 -8.62
CA SER A 172 -11.58 23.49 -7.29
C SER A 172 -12.51 22.41 -6.74
N PHE A 173 -11.91 21.41 -6.11
CA PHE A 173 -12.62 20.35 -5.40
C PHE A 173 -12.17 20.32 -3.95
N THR A 174 -13.08 20.57 -3.01
CA THR A 174 -12.80 20.50 -1.58
C THR A 174 -13.50 19.29 -0.98
N PHE A 175 -12.74 18.45 -0.32
CA PHE A 175 -13.25 17.34 0.47
C PHE A 175 -13.03 17.59 1.95
N SER A 176 -14.09 17.47 2.74
CA SER A 176 -14.08 17.69 4.19
C SER A 176 -14.69 16.49 4.91
N ASP A 177 -14.03 15.99 5.94
CA ASP A 177 -14.57 14.98 6.84
C ASP A 177 -14.74 15.57 8.24
N GLN A 178 -16.00 15.77 8.64
CA GLN A 178 -16.41 16.29 9.95
C GLN A 178 -16.90 15.16 10.87
N SER A 179 -16.88 13.91 10.41
CA SER A 179 -17.36 12.75 11.19
C SER A 179 -16.36 12.30 12.25
N ASN A 180 -15.09 12.64 12.07
CA ASN A 180 -14.00 12.31 12.99
C ASN A 180 -13.83 13.35 14.10
N PRO A 181 -13.29 12.98 15.28
CA PRO A 181 -12.98 13.91 16.36
C PRO A 181 -12.09 15.08 15.94
N THR A 182 -11.14 14.81 15.03
CA THR A 182 -10.29 15.83 14.41
C THR A 182 -10.73 16.03 12.96
N PRO A 183 -11.49 17.10 12.65
CA PRO A 183 -11.95 17.36 11.30
C PRO A 183 -10.78 17.53 10.32
N ALA A 184 -10.95 16.98 9.11
CA ALA A 184 -9.97 17.10 8.04
C ALA A 184 -10.59 17.74 6.81
N THR A 185 -9.85 18.66 6.17
CA THR A 185 -10.28 19.31 4.92
C THR A 185 -9.09 19.45 4.00
N GLU A 186 -9.28 19.08 2.72
CA GLU A 186 -8.28 19.25 1.66
C GLU A 186 -8.94 19.79 0.40
N THR A 187 -8.19 20.64 -0.31
CA THR A 187 -8.65 21.29 -1.54
C THR A 187 -7.68 20.98 -2.69
N PHE A 188 -8.23 20.47 -3.77
CA PHE A 188 -7.55 20.22 -5.04
C PHE A 188 -7.81 21.39 -5.98
N SER A 189 -6.79 22.15 -6.31
CA SER A 189 -6.89 23.37 -7.15
C SER A 189 -5.51 23.81 -7.63
N PRO A 190 -5.37 24.26 -8.92
CA PRO A 190 -6.41 24.29 -9.94
C PRO A 190 -6.73 22.89 -10.51
N LEU A 191 -7.98 22.69 -10.91
CA LEU A 191 -8.46 21.52 -11.61
C LEU A 191 -8.84 21.92 -13.04
N ASN A 192 -8.17 21.35 -14.04
CA ASN A 192 -8.43 21.60 -15.45
C ASN A 192 -8.79 20.30 -16.14
N LEU A 193 -9.93 20.28 -16.84
CA LEU A 193 -10.42 19.14 -17.60
C LEU A 193 -10.74 19.60 -19.02
N GLU A 194 -10.33 18.83 -20.00
CA GLU A 194 -10.68 19.02 -21.39
C GLU A 194 -11.19 17.70 -21.97
N PHE A 195 -12.32 17.74 -22.63
CA PHE A 195 -12.93 16.62 -23.33
C PHE A 195 -13.28 17.04 -24.77
N LYS A 196 -12.96 16.21 -25.72
CA LYS A 196 -13.32 16.42 -27.13
C LYS A 196 -14.20 15.28 -27.61
N GLU A 197 -15.23 15.62 -28.40
CA GLU A 197 -16.13 14.65 -29.03
C GLU A 197 -16.80 13.66 -28.06
N ILE A 198 -17.14 14.11 -26.83
CA ILE A 198 -17.90 13.26 -25.90
C ILE A 198 -19.28 12.98 -26.49
N SER A 199 -19.63 11.70 -26.54
CA SER A 199 -20.90 11.28 -27.14
C SER A 199 -21.51 10.07 -26.45
N THR A 200 -22.84 10.08 -26.36
CA THR A 200 -23.64 8.89 -26.04
C THR A 200 -24.02 8.07 -27.28
N LEU A 201 -23.53 8.47 -28.46
CA LEU A 201 -23.78 7.76 -29.71
C LEU A 201 -22.90 6.50 -29.81
N PRO A 202 -23.40 5.42 -30.45
CA PRO A 202 -22.61 4.22 -30.68
C PRO A 202 -21.31 4.52 -31.41
N GLU A 203 -20.24 3.78 -31.08
CA GLU A 203 -18.93 3.80 -31.73
C GLU A 203 -18.14 5.12 -31.64
N HIS A 204 -18.63 6.11 -30.87
CA HIS A 204 -17.88 7.33 -30.61
C HIS A 204 -17.01 7.19 -29.37
N LYS A 205 -15.73 7.51 -29.52
CA LYS A 205 -14.76 7.67 -28.46
C LYS A 205 -14.14 9.05 -28.60
N GLY A 206 -14.10 9.80 -27.52
CA GLY A 206 -13.49 11.13 -27.49
C GLY A 206 -12.27 11.19 -26.59
N PRO A 207 -11.22 11.90 -26.99
CA PRO A 207 -10.06 12.11 -26.13
C PRO A 207 -10.40 13.03 -24.97
N TYR A 208 -9.76 12.81 -23.83
CA TYR A 208 -9.86 13.66 -22.66
C TYR A 208 -8.51 13.88 -21.99
N THR A 209 -8.40 14.98 -21.28
CA THR A 209 -7.24 15.33 -20.46
C THR A 209 -7.73 15.96 -19.15
N VAL A 210 -7.20 15.47 -18.04
CA VAL A 210 -7.42 16.00 -16.68
C VAL A 210 -6.07 16.37 -16.11
N LYS A 211 -5.96 17.58 -15.54
CA LYS A 211 -4.78 18.04 -14.81
C LYS A 211 -5.24 18.71 -13.53
N ALA A 212 -4.64 18.32 -12.42
CA ALA A 212 -4.94 18.92 -11.12
C ALA A 212 -3.68 19.02 -10.28
N ASP A 213 -3.59 20.07 -9.48
CA ASP A 213 -2.61 20.16 -8.41
C ASP A 213 -3.17 19.52 -7.13
N LEU A 214 -2.30 18.80 -6.43
CA LEU A 214 -2.64 18.09 -5.20
C LEU A 214 -2.38 18.96 -3.97
N PRO A 215 -3.18 18.80 -2.90
CA PRO A 215 -2.92 19.47 -1.63
C PRO A 215 -1.54 19.13 -1.08
N GLY A 216 -0.83 20.14 -0.57
CA GLY A 216 0.53 19.95 -0.06
C GLY A 216 1.62 19.81 -1.11
N GLY A 217 1.27 19.90 -2.39
CA GLY A 217 2.17 19.74 -3.54
C GLY A 217 1.99 18.41 -4.26
N GLY A 218 2.46 18.36 -5.49
CA GLY A 218 2.26 17.23 -6.39
C GLY A 218 1.17 17.50 -7.42
N THR A 219 1.03 16.60 -8.40
CA THR A 219 0.14 16.76 -9.54
C THR A 219 -0.54 15.45 -9.93
N VAL A 220 -1.74 15.56 -10.50
CA VAL A 220 -2.43 14.48 -11.20
C VAL A 220 -2.50 14.81 -12.69
N GLY A 221 -2.10 13.87 -13.51
CA GLY A 221 -2.31 13.86 -14.94
C GLY A 221 -3.13 12.63 -15.32
N TRP A 222 -4.22 12.81 -16.08
CA TRP A 222 -5.06 11.70 -16.52
C TRP A 222 -5.55 12.00 -17.93
N GLN A 223 -5.17 11.16 -18.89
CA GLN A 223 -5.46 11.37 -20.31
C GLN A 223 -5.80 10.06 -20.99
N GLY A 224 -6.62 10.13 -22.02
CA GLY A 224 -7.01 8.94 -22.77
C GLY A 224 -8.22 9.16 -23.66
N GLU A 225 -8.95 8.10 -23.90
CA GLU A 225 -10.21 8.08 -24.63
C GLU A 225 -11.35 7.59 -23.74
N ILE A 226 -12.53 8.17 -23.88
CA ILE A 226 -13.75 7.80 -23.16
C ILE A 226 -14.91 7.61 -24.12
N SER A 227 -15.79 6.64 -23.82
CA SER A 227 -17.09 6.47 -24.47
C SER A 227 -18.18 6.43 -23.40
N LEU A 228 -19.26 7.19 -23.61
CA LEU A 228 -20.41 7.21 -22.73
C LEU A 228 -21.53 6.26 -23.19
N HIS A 229 -21.49 5.76 -24.43
CA HIS A 229 -22.49 4.81 -24.94
C HIS A 229 -22.44 3.47 -24.19
N HIS A 230 -21.25 2.96 -24.00
CA HIS A 230 -20.92 1.93 -23.02
C HIS A 230 -19.78 2.49 -22.18
N ILE A 231 -19.90 2.46 -20.89
CA ILE A 231 -18.93 3.08 -20.00
C ILE A 231 -17.56 2.43 -20.24
N PHE A 232 -16.76 3.07 -21.08
CA PHE A 232 -15.42 2.63 -21.50
C PHE A 232 -14.44 3.77 -21.34
N SER A 233 -13.27 3.48 -20.84
CA SER A 233 -12.15 4.42 -20.83
C SER A 233 -10.83 3.66 -20.90
N GLU A 234 -9.90 4.14 -21.74
CA GLU A 234 -8.53 3.67 -21.76
C GLU A 234 -7.57 4.85 -21.87
N GLY A 235 -6.43 4.75 -21.22
CA GLY A 235 -5.49 5.86 -21.21
C GLY A 235 -4.39 5.69 -20.19
N GLU A 236 -3.82 6.82 -19.78
CA GLU A 236 -2.74 6.92 -18.84
C GLU A 236 -3.17 7.76 -17.64
N LEU A 237 -2.92 7.25 -16.43
CA LEU A 237 -3.08 7.95 -15.17
C LEU A 237 -1.71 8.13 -14.53
N SER A 238 -1.39 9.35 -14.11
CA SER A 238 -0.15 9.66 -13.39
C SER A 238 -0.44 10.53 -12.16
N ILE A 239 0.17 10.20 -11.05
CA ILE A 239 0.19 10.97 -9.80
C ILE A 239 1.65 11.16 -9.45
N ALA A 240 2.09 12.40 -9.25
CA ALA A 240 3.46 12.70 -8.91
C ALA A 240 3.54 13.58 -7.66
N GLY A 241 4.39 13.21 -6.72
CA GLY A 241 4.68 13.98 -5.51
C GLY A 241 3.52 14.09 -4.51
N PHE A 242 2.61 13.10 -4.45
CA PHE A 242 1.53 13.09 -3.47
C PHE A 242 2.08 12.94 -2.05
N LYS A 243 1.81 13.90 -1.18
CA LYS A 243 2.27 13.87 0.22
C LYS A 243 1.43 12.92 1.06
N LEU A 244 2.09 12.00 1.77
CA LEU A 244 1.39 11.08 2.69
C LEU A 244 0.67 11.83 3.82
N ALA A 245 1.18 12.97 4.25
CA ALA A 245 0.55 13.86 5.23
C ALA A 245 -0.88 14.24 4.84
N THR A 246 -1.17 14.41 3.54
CA THR A 246 -2.51 14.73 3.04
C THR A 246 -3.51 13.61 3.35
N ALA A 247 -3.15 12.36 3.04
CA ALA A 247 -4.01 11.21 3.34
C ALA A 247 -4.12 10.95 4.86
N TRP A 248 -3.00 11.14 5.58
CA TRP A 248 -2.96 10.92 7.03
C TRP A 248 -3.95 11.78 7.80
N LYS A 249 -4.22 13.02 7.38
CA LYS A 249 -5.22 13.90 8.03
C LYS A 249 -6.59 13.23 8.19
N PHE A 250 -6.99 12.40 7.23
CA PHE A 250 -8.26 11.67 7.26
C PHE A 250 -8.21 10.37 8.09
N ALA A 251 -7.03 9.87 8.42
CA ALA A 251 -6.83 8.65 9.21
C ALA A 251 -6.18 8.91 10.59
N GLN A 252 -5.93 10.17 10.95
CA GLN A 252 -5.15 10.55 12.12
C GLN A 252 -5.74 10.12 13.47
N ASP A 253 -7.06 9.91 13.53
CA ASP A 253 -7.75 9.47 14.74
C ASP A 253 -7.81 7.93 14.85
N GLU A 254 -7.56 7.21 13.76
CA GLU A 254 -7.52 5.76 13.70
C GLU A 254 -6.10 5.20 13.82
N LEU A 255 -5.12 6.03 13.49
CA LEU A 255 -3.71 5.66 13.50
C LEU A 255 -2.98 6.31 14.68
N ASN A 256 -2.30 5.51 15.48
CA ASN A 256 -1.39 5.99 16.53
C ASN A 256 -0.03 6.40 15.94
N LEU A 257 -0.09 7.19 14.85
CA LEU A 257 1.08 7.73 14.16
C LEU A 257 1.09 9.26 14.26
N ALA A 258 2.26 9.84 14.45
CA ALA A 258 2.50 11.24 14.16
C ALA A 258 2.35 11.48 12.65
N GLU A 259 2.22 12.73 12.22
CA GLU A 259 2.16 13.06 10.81
C GLU A 259 3.34 12.43 10.05
N PRO A 260 3.09 11.54 9.07
CA PRO A 260 4.14 10.86 8.34
C PRO A 260 4.78 11.79 7.31
N ALA A 261 6.09 11.63 7.11
CA ALA A 261 6.73 12.18 5.91
C ALA A 261 6.75 11.13 4.81
N GLY A 262 6.82 11.60 3.57
CA GLY A 262 6.96 10.78 2.38
C GLY A 262 6.13 11.27 1.22
N GLU A 263 6.60 10.94 0.01
CA GLU A 263 5.97 11.28 -1.27
C GLU A 263 5.68 10.03 -2.06
N MET A 264 4.51 9.97 -2.65
CA MET A 264 4.06 8.87 -3.49
C MET A 264 3.97 9.32 -4.95
N ASP A 265 4.58 8.54 -5.83
CA ASP A 265 4.35 8.61 -7.27
C ASP A 265 3.64 7.33 -7.72
N PHE A 266 2.72 7.47 -8.64
CA PHE A 266 2.02 6.36 -9.30
C PHE A 266 1.77 6.67 -10.76
N SER A 267 2.00 5.71 -11.64
CA SER A 267 1.60 5.83 -13.05
C SER A 267 1.18 4.47 -13.61
N THR A 268 0.22 4.47 -14.54
CA THR A 268 -0.25 3.24 -15.18
C THR A 268 -0.94 3.54 -16.49
N HIS A 269 -0.84 2.64 -17.44
CA HIS A 269 -1.79 2.51 -18.53
C HIS A 269 -2.96 1.67 -18.03
N TYR A 270 -4.18 2.14 -18.26
CA TYR A 270 -5.35 1.43 -17.81
C TYR A 270 -6.37 1.26 -18.94
N ARG A 271 -7.16 0.21 -18.82
CA ARG A 271 -8.35 -0.02 -19.62
C ARG A 271 -9.49 -0.44 -18.72
N PHE A 272 -10.54 0.35 -18.74
CA PHE A 272 -11.78 0.10 -18.02
C PHE A 272 -12.94 -0.07 -19.00
N ASP A 273 -13.75 -1.11 -18.81
CA ASP A 273 -14.94 -1.39 -19.60
C ASP A 273 -16.04 -1.91 -18.68
N TYR A 274 -17.24 -1.36 -18.80
CA TYR A 274 -18.40 -1.76 -18.02
C TYR A 274 -19.52 -2.28 -18.93
N GLN A 275 -19.17 -3.23 -19.79
CA GLN A 275 -20.17 -3.95 -20.59
C GLN A 275 -20.79 -5.08 -19.75
N LYS A 276 -22.05 -5.40 -20.00
CA LYS A 276 -22.77 -6.53 -19.38
C LYS A 276 -22.81 -6.51 -17.83
N ARG A 277 -22.78 -5.33 -17.23
CA ARG A 277 -22.85 -5.14 -15.76
C ARG A 277 -21.72 -5.81 -14.95
N THR A 278 -20.66 -6.21 -15.59
CA THR A 278 -19.43 -6.72 -14.96
C THR A 278 -18.28 -5.77 -15.25
N PRO A 279 -17.63 -5.20 -14.24
CA PRO A 279 -16.50 -4.32 -14.46
C PRO A 279 -15.30 -5.13 -14.98
N PHE A 280 -14.72 -4.67 -16.06
CA PHE A 280 -13.43 -5.09 -16.58
C PHE A 280 -12.44 -3.98 -16.29
N LEU A 281 -11.32 -4.29 -15.62
CA LEU A 281 -10.25 -3.34 -15.34
C LEU A 281 -8.91 -4.05 -15.47
N VAL A 282 -8.08 -3.52 -16.36
CA VAL A 282 -6.68 -3.93 -16.51
C VAL A 282 -5.80 -2.72 -16.29
N LEU A 283 -4.77 -2.87 -15.46
CA LEU A 283 -3.66 -1.94 -15.32
C LEU A 283 -2.42 -2.59 -15.91
N GLN A 284 -1.70 -1.85 -16.76
CA GLN A 284 -0.48 -2.31 -17.43
C GLN A 284 0.66 -1.33 -17.15
N ASP A 285 1.87 -1.87 -17.10
CA ASP A 285 3.10 -1.09 -16.90
C ASP A 285 3.01 -0.14 -15.69
N ALA A 286 2.22 -0.56 -14.67
CA ALA A 286 2.02 0.29 -13.52
C ALA A 286 3.30 0.42 -12.70
N LYS A 287 3.60 1.66 -12.32
CA LYS A 287 4.75 2.04 -11.50
C LYS A 287 4.26 2.70 -10.23
N PHE A 288 4.87 2.32 -9.14
CA PHE A 288 4.62 2.93 -7.84
C PHE A 288 5.97 3.25 -7.19
N ALA A 289 6.11 4.44 -6.68
CA ALA A 289 7.27 4.81 -5.88
C ALA A 289 6.80 5.53 -4.61
N LEU A 290 7.40 5.15 -3.47
CA LEU A 290 7.24 5.83 -2.20
C LEU A 290 8.62 6.27 -1.75
N LYS A 291 8.84 7.56 -1.59
CA LYS A 291 10.13 8.19 -1.31
C LYS A 291 10.13 8.85 0.05
N GLU A 292 11.28 8.84 0.71
CA GLU A 292 11.52 9.53 1.99
C GLU A 292 10.47 9.19 3.08
N LEU A 293 10.06 7.92 3.14
CA LEU A 293 9.06 7.46 4.10
C LEU A 293 9.60 7.53 5.54
N LEU A 294 8.89 8.27 6.38
CA LEU A 294 9.16 8.35 7.81
C LEU A 294 7.87 8.11 8.60
N LEU A 295 7.85 7.04 9.40
CA LEU A 295 6.75 6.72 10.31
C LEU A 295 7.22 6.80 11.75
N THR A 296 6.52 7.58 12.56
CA THR A 296 6.81 7.78 14.00
C THR A 296 5.56 7.54 14.82
N GLU A 297 5.66 6.82 15.92
CA GLU A 297 4.53 6.65 16.85
C GLU A 297 4.17 7.98 17.52
N LYS A 298 2.88 8.23 17.72
CA LYS A 298 2.37 9.46 18.35
C LYS A 298 3.02 9.66 19.72
N GLY A 299 3.56 10.86 19.95
CA GLY A 299 4.24 11.21 21.21
C GLY A 299 5.67 10.68 21.37
N LYS A 300 6.24 10.02 20.35
CA LYS A 300 7.65 9.62 20.32
C LYS A 300 8.44 10.44 19.30
N ASN A 301 9.76 10.57 19.52
CA ASN A 301 10.65 11.30 18.63
C ASN A 301 11.46 10.36 17.69
N ALA A 302 11.60 9.09 18.07
CA ALA A 302 12.35 8.12 17.28
C ALA A 302 11.44 7.44 16.25
N PRO A 303 11.82 7.42 14.98
CA PRO A 303 11.02 6.77 13.95
C PRO A 303 11.03 5.24 14.12
N LEU A 304 9.87 4.62 13.88
CA LEU A 304 9.72 3.17 13.75
C LEU A 304 10.20 2.69 12.37
N LEU A 305 9.98 3.52 11.35
CA LEU A 305 10.37 3.24 9.98
C LEU A 305 10.92 4.50 9.34
N ALA A 306 12.10 4.39 8.75
CA ALA A 306 12.67 5.38 7.86
C ALA A 306 13.19 4.65 6.62
N LEU A 307 12.67 4.95 5.44
CA LEU A 307 13.08 4.35 4.16
C LEU A 307 13.32 5.44 3.14
N GLU A 308 14.42 5.33 2.38
CA GLU A 308 14.69 6.22 1.26
C GLU A 308 13.71 6.02 0.12
N ALA A 309 13.50 4.75 -0.28
CA ALA A 309 12.57 4.45 -1.37
C ALA A 309 12.01 3.03 -1.29
N ILE A 310 10.73 2.92 -1.71
CA ILE A 310 10.09 1.67 -2.14
C ILE A 310 9.68 1.89 -3.60
N GLU A 311 10.13 1.04 -4.50
CA GLU A 311 9.85 1.12 -5.93
C GLU A 311 9.23 -0.18 -6.42
N VAL A 312 8.15 -0.07 -7.17
CA VAL A 312 7.48 -1.16 -7.87
C VAL A 312 7.40 -0.77 -9.34
N ASN A 313 7.88 -1.62 -10.23
CA ASN A 313 7.87 -1.37 -11.65
C ASN A 313 7.17 -2.49 -12.41
N ASP A 314 6.56 -2.12 -13.53
CA ASP A 314 5.94 -3.01 -14.50
C ASP A 314 4.84 -3.92 -13.90
N MET A 315 4.11 -3.39 -12.89
CA MET A 315 3.00 -4.10 -12.27
C MET A 315 1.86 -4.29 -13.27
N HIS A 316 1.33 -5.49 -13.32
CA HIS A 316 0.14 -5.85 -14.08
C HIS A 316 -0.98 -6.29 -13.14
N PHE A 317 -2.16 -5.74 -13.34
CA PHE A 317 -3.38 -6.09 -12.60
C PHE A 317 -4.52 -6.39 -13.56
N ASP A 318 -5.18 -7.52 -13.40
CA ASP A 318 -6.38 -7.90 -14.15
C ASP A 318 -7.47 -8.30 -13.15
N LEU A 319 -8.51 -7.46 -13.07
CA LEU A 319 -9.64 -7.67 -12.17
C LEU A 319 -10.46 -8.92 -12.55
N GLN A 320 -10.59 -9.19 -13.84
CA GLN A 320 -11.43 -10.28 -14.34
C GLN A 320 -10.72 -11.63 -14.22
N ALA A 321 -9.43 -11.67 -14.55
CA ALA A 321 -8.56 -12.82 -14.35
C ALA A 321 -8.22 -13.03 -12.86
N ARG A 322 -8.46 -12.01 -12.01
CA ARG A 322 -8.03 -11.99 -10.59
C ARG A 322 -6.53 -12.25 -10.45
N GLU A 323 -5.77 -11.56 -11.26
CA GLU A 323 -4.33 -11.67 -11.28
C GLU A 323 -3.68 -10.34 -10.90
N LEU A 324 -2.68 -10.42 -10.02
CA LEU A 324 -1.76 -9.34 -9.73
C LEU A 324 -0.34 -9.85 -9.89
N MET A 325 0.37 -9.31 -10.87
CA MET A 325 1.78 -9.61 -11.13
C MET A 325 2.62 -8.36 -10.84
N VAL A 326 3.64 -8.54 -10.00
CA VAL A 326 4.59 -7.49 -9.62
C VAL A 326 6.00 -7.98 -9.95
N PRO A 327 6.53 -7.73 -11.14
CA PRO A 327 7.81 -8.30 -11.58
C PRO A 327 8.99 -7.87 -10.73
N ASN A 328 8.98 -6.66 -10.19
CA ASN A 328 10.09 -6.14 -9.41
C ASN A 328 9.61 -5.20 -8.29
N ILE A 329 10.05 -5.51 -7.06
CA ILE A 329 9.88 -4.66 -5.88
C ILE A 329 11.26 -4.37 -5.33
N ILE A 330 11.60 -3.10 -5.13
CA ILE A 330 12.87 -2.67 -4.58
C ILE A 330 12.61 -1.80 -3.36
N VAL A 331 13.19 -2.18 -2.22
CA VAL A 331 13.24 -1.37 -0.99
C VAL A 331 14.69 -0.98 -0.74
N ARG A 332 14.97 0.32 -0.66
CA ARG A 332 16.34 0.81 -0.56
C ARG A 332 16.55 1.65 0.68
N ASN A 333 17.71 1.43 1.27
CA ASN A 333 18.31 2.23 2.33
C ASN A 333 17.31 2.67 3.40
N GLY A 334 17.56 2.30 4.61
CA GLY A 334 16.69 2.75 5.66
C GLY A 334 16.92 2.05 6.98
N LYS A 335 15.96 2.25 7.86
CA LYS A 335 16.01 1.71 9.21
C LYS A 335 14.61 1.31 9.66
N VAL A 336 14.50 0.12 10.22
CA VAL A 336 13.31 -0.38 10.90
C VAL A 336 13.64 -0.49 12.38
N ALA A 337 12.83 0.09 13.23
CA ALA A 337 12.89 -0.11 14.68
C ALA A 337 11.65 -0.87 15.15
N ALA A 338 11.84 -1.79 16.08
CA ALA A 338 10.77 -2.54 16.71
C ALA A 338 11.09 -2.79 18.19
N SER A 339 10.09 -2.70 19.04
CA SER A 339 10.26 -3.02 20.44
C SER A 339 9.07 -3.80 21.01
N VAL A 340 9.38 -4.77 21.85
CA VAL A 340 8.40 -5.48 22.67
C VAL A 340 8.42 -4.89 24.05
N ASP A 341 7.28 -4.50 24.58
CA ASP A 341 7.16 -3.92 25.92
C ASP A 341 7.18 -5.00 27.02
N GLU A 342 7.13 -4.58 28.29
CA GLU A 342 7.12 -5.48 29.45
C GLU A 342 5.93 -6.45 29.49
N LYS A 343 4.86 -6.15 28.74
CA LYS A 343 3.66 -7.00 28.61
C LYS A 343 3.74 -7.98 27.45
N GLY A 344 4.81 -7.90 26.63
CA GLY A 344 4.99 -8.74 25.46
C GLY A 344 4.30 -8.20 24.20
N LEU A 345 3.83 -6.95 24.18
CA LEU A 345 3.18 -6.33 23.04
C LEU A 345 4.21 -5.63 22.15
N LEU A 346 4.15 -5.91 20.85
CA LEU A 346 4.98 -5.25 19.83
C LEU A 346 4.44 -3.83 19.58
N ASP A 347 5.31 -2.83 19.50
CA ASP A 347 4.95 -1.43 19.24
C ASP A 347 4.21 -1.26 17.89
N TRP A 348 4.56 -2.02 16.88
CA TRP A 348 3.86 -2.04 15.58
C TRP A 348 2.38 -2.44 15.68
N GLN A 349 2.02 -3.27 16.65
CA GLN A 349 0.61 -3.64 16.89
C GLN A 349 -0.22 -2.49 17.48
N LYS A 350 0.45 -1.50 18.09
CA LYS A 350 -0.19 -0.33 18.69
C LYS A 350 -0.46 0.80 17.71
N LEU A 351 0.00 0.67 16.45
CA LEU A 351 -0.15 1.71 15.43
C LEU A 351 -1.58 1.84 14.92
N VAL A 352 -2.37 0.79 15.00
CA VAL A 352 -3.79 0.80 14.64
C VAL A 352 -4.60 0.82 15.91
N THR A 353 -5.33 1.90 16.14
CA THR A 353 -6.32 2.00 17.22
C THR A 353 -7.61 1.36 16.70
N LEU A 354 -7.82 0.08 17.02
CA LEU A 354 -9.13 -0.52 16.77
C LEU A 354 -10.14 0.23 17.66
N ARG A 355 -11.01 1.05 17.07
CA ARG A 355 -12.22 1.50 17.75
C ARG A 355 -12.93 0.23 18.19
N GLU A 356 -13.08 0.05 19.50
CA GLU A 356 -14.06 -0.90 20.02
C GLU A 356 -15.40 -0.47 19.44
N SER A 357 -15.83 -1.14 18.37
CA SER A 357 -17.19 -0.99 17.90
C SER A 357 -18.08 -1.43 19.04
N THR A 358 -18.80 -0.49 19.64
CA THR A 358 -19.80 -0.73 20.70
C THR A 358 -20.95 -1.62 20.21
N ASP A 359 -20.95 -2.02 18.97
CA ASP A 359 -21.87 -2.98 18.36
C ASP A 359 -21.20 -4.36 18.26
N VAL A 360 -21.16 -5.07 19.41
CA VAL A 360 -20.72 -6.49 19.51
C VAL A 360 -21.61 -7.44 18.67
N ASN A 361 -22.67 -6.94 18.01
CA ASN A 361 -23.62 -7.71 17.22
C ASN A 361 -23.69 -7.37 15.73
N ALA A 362 -22.83 -6.51 15.20
CA ALA A 362 -22.72 -6.42 13.75
C ALA A 362 -21.90 -7.64 13.28
N PRO A 363 -22.50 -8.64 12.61
CA PRO A 363 -21.72 -9.69 11.99
C PRO A 363 -20.87 -8.99 10.92
N ILE A 364 -19.55 -9.04 11.09
CA ILE A 364 -18.63 -8.79 9.97
C ILE A 364 -19.17 -9.68 8.85
N PRO A 365 -19.62 -9.13 7.73
CA PRO A 365 -20.04 -9.98 6.61
C PRO A 365 -18.75 -10.58 6.03
N ILE A 366 -18.27 -11.65 6.65
CA ILE A 366 -17.48 -12.63 5.94
C ILE A 366 -18.48 -13.26 4.99
N ALA A 367 -18.66 -12.65 3.83
CA ALA A 367 -19.36 -13.24 2.72
C ALA A 367 -18.54 -14.46 2.27
N SER A 368 -18.72 -15.54 3.00
CA SER A 368 -18.37 -16.89 2.56
C SER A 368 -19.41 -17.34 1.52
N THR A 369 -19.33 -16.79 0.32
CA THR A 369 -19.87 -17.41 -0.86
C THR A 369 -18.79 -18.32 -1.42
N PRO A 370 -18.95 -19.64 -1.38
CA PRO A 370 -17.88 -20.59 -1.73
C PRO A 370 -17.77 -20.84 -3.24
N THR A 371 -17.79 -19.80 -4.08
CA THR A 371 -17.70 -19.93 -5.54
C THR A 371 -16.90 -18.85 -6.24
N SER A 372 -16.13 -18.05 -5.52
CA SER A 372 -15.25 -17.08 -6.18
C SER A 372 -13.93 -17.76 -6.57
N GLN A 373 -13.55 -17.63 -7.84
CA GLN A 373 -12.20 -18.00 -8.29
C GLN A 373 -11.14 -17.33 -7.40
N PRO A 374 -10.04 -18.03 -7.07
CA PRO A 374 -8.98 -17.45 -6.24
C PRO A 374 -8.26 -16.30 -6.96
N TRP A 375 -7.64 -15.42 -6.18
CA TRP A 375 -6.70 -14.43 -6.67
C TRP A 375 -5.32 -15.08 -6.83
N HIS A 376 -4.67 -14.82 -7.95
CA HIS A 376 -3.31 -15.23 -8.25
C HIS A 376 -2.36 -14.04 -8.07
N LEU A 377 -1.54 -14.10 -7.04
CA LEU A 377 -0.55 -13.08 -6.74
C LEU A 377 0.83 -13.63 -7.08
N LYS A 378 1.59 -12.94 -7.91
CA LYS A 378 2.95 -13.31 -8.29
C LYS A 378 3.90 -12.14 -8.17
N THR A 379 5.04 -12.35 -7.50
CA THR A 379 6.14 -11.39 -7.56
C THR A 379 7.29 -11.99 -8.37
N GLY A 380 7.94 -11.16 -9.15
CA GLY A 380 9.22 -11.53 -9.77
C GLY A 380 10.35 -11.46 -8.74
N ALA A 381 11.10 -10.39 -8.70
CA ALA A 381 12.16 -10.18 -7.72
C ALA A 381 11.71 -9.17 -6.65
N VAL A 382 11.79 -9.56 -5.38
CA VAL A 382 11.70 -8.64 -4.23
C VAL A 382 13.12 -8.43 -3.72
N ASN A 383 13.60 -7.20 -3.79
CA ASN A 383 14.94 -6.80 -3.40
C ASN A 383 14.87 -5.80 -2.25
N VAL A 384 15.33 -6.18 -1.07
CA VAL A 384 15.56 -5.27 0.05
C VAL A 384 17.06 -5.03 0.14
N VAL A 385 17.49 -3.78 0.09
CA VAL A 385 18.90 -3.39 0.02
C VAL A 385 19.24 -2.44 1.14
N ASN A 386 20.20 -2.83 1.96
CA ASN A 386 20.83 -1.98 2.99
C ASN A 386 19.83 -1.36 3.98
N VAL A 387 18.93 -2.15 4.55
CA VAL A 387 18.01 -1.73 5.61
C VAL A 387 18.60 -2.10 6.98
N ALA A 388 18.77 -1.14 7.87
CA ALA A 388 19.15 -1.40 9.25
C ALA A 388 17.95 -1.86 10.08
N LEU A 389 18.17 -2.72 11.08
CA LEU A 389 17.16 -3.18 12.01
C LEU A 389 17.64 -2.98 13.44
N ASP A 390 16.83 -2.27 14.24
CA ASP A 390 16.98 -2.19 15.69
C ASP A 390 15.76 -2.84 16.36
N TYR A 391 16.01 -3.89 17.13
CA TYR A 391 14.98 -4.60 17.89
C TYR A 391 15.32 -4.60 19.38
N THR A 392 14.34 -4.29 20.23
CA THR A 392 14.49 -4.32 21.69
C THR A 392 13.40 -5.15 22.35
N ASP A 393 13.79 -6.17 23.09
CA ASP A 393 12.88 -7.01 23.89
C ASP A 393 12.94 -6.59 25.37
N ARG A 394 11.90 -5.91 25.84
CA ARG A 394 11.74 -5.48 27.24
C ARG A 394 10.84 -6.42 28.06
N SER A 395 10.32 -7.47 27.44
CA SER A 395 9.51 -8.47 28.15
C SER A 395 10.33 -9.36 29.08
N ARG A 396 11.66 -9.34 28.91
CA ARG A 396 12.61 -10.13 29.71
C ARG A 396 13.00 -9.43 30.99
N THR A 397 13.42 -10.20 32.01
CA THR A 397 13.99 -9.65 33.26
C THR A 397 15.15 -8.72 33.01
N THR A 398 16.04 -9.07 32.08
CA THR A 398 17.08 -8.19 31.53
C THR A 398 16.74 -7.91 30.08
N PRO A 399 16.37 -6.67 29.72
CA PRO A 399 16.04 -6.33 28.36
C PRO A 399 17.22 -6.55 27.41
N LEU A 400 16.93 -7.12 26.22
CA LEU A 400 17.93 -7.37 25.18
C LEU A 400 17.68 -6.48 23.97
N ALA A 401 18.76 -6.06 23.34
CA ALA A 401 18.75 -5.29 22.10
C ALA A 401 19.52 -6.04 21.01
N LEU A 402 18.91 -6.18 19.84
CA LEU A 402 19.51 -6.71 18.63
C LEU A 402 19.63 -5.58 17.61
N ALA A 403 20.84 -5.29 17.19
CA ALA A 403 21.13 -4.35 16.11
C ALA A 403 21.67 -5.10 14.89
N VAL A 404 21.13 -4.79 13.70
CA VAL A 404 21.63 -5.25 12.40
C VAL A 404 21.93 -4.02 11.56
N GLY A 405 23.18 -3.81 11.23
CA GLY A 405 23.60 -2.61 10.51
C GLY A 405 23.32 -2.64 9.00
N GLY A 406 22.89 -3.76 8.46
CA GLY A 406 22.46 -3.88 7.06
C GLY A 406 21.80 -5.23 6.78
N LEU A 407 20.56 -5.19 6.35
CA LEU A 407 19.75 -6.30 5.87
C LEU A 407 19.62 -6.20 4.36
N ASN A 408 19.96 -7.29 3.65
CA ASN A 408 19.70 -7.44 2.24
C ASN A 408 18.91 -8.73 2.03
N ILE A 409 17.79 -8.65 1.30
CA ILE A 409 16.93 -9.79 0.95
C ILE A 409 16.71 -9.80 -0.55
N VAL A 410 16.77 -10.99 -1.14
CA VAL A 410 16.28 -11.25 -2.49
C VAL A 410 15.38 -12.48 -2.43
N LEU A 411 14.19 -12.39 -2.96
CA LEU A 411 13.27 -13.50 -3.04
C LEU A 411 12.30 -13.34 -4.22
N LYS A 412 11.59 -14.43 -4.55
CA LYS A 412 10.39 -14.46 -5.39
C LYS A 412 9.25 -15.04 -4.58
N ALA A 413 8.03 -14.59 -4.80
CA ALA A 413 6.87 -15.15 -4.12
C ALA A 413 5.69 -15.32 -5.05
N SER A 414 4.86 -16.32 -4.77
CA SER A 414 3.56 -16.51 -5.40
C SER A 414 2.54 -16.94 -4.36
N ALA A 415 1.29 -16.50 -4.53
CA ALA A 415 0.22 -16.89 -3.63
C ALA A 415 -1.10 -17.06 -4.38
N GLU A 416 -1.90 -18.02 -3.94
CA GLU A 416 -3.31 -18.17 -4.29
C GLU A 416 -4.15 -17.85 -3.06
N VAL A 417 -5.02 -16.85 -3.16
CA VAL A 417 -5.84 -16.34 -2.06
C VAL A 417 -7.31 -16.36 -2.45
N GLY A 418 -8.14 -16.96 -1.63
CA GLY A 418 -9.58 -17.15 -1.89
C GLY A 418 -9.88 -18.55 -2.43
N GLY A 419 -11.11 -19.01 -2.21
CA GLY A 419 -11.54 -20.35 -2.66
C GLY A 419 -11.05 -21.54 -1.83
N GLY A 420 -10.29 -21.29 -0.73
CA GLY A 420 -9.75 -22.34 0.14
C GLY A 420 -8.61 -21.86 1.03
N PRO A 421 -7.85 -22.78 1.64
CA PRO A 421 -6.65 -22.43 2.41
C PRO A 421 -5.65 -21.69 1.52
N VAL A 422 -5.06 -20.62 2.07
CA VAL A 422 -4.01 -19.85 1.39
C VAL A 422 -2.84 -20.77 1.02
N LYS A 423 -2.50 -20.78 -0.26
CA LYS A 423 -1.27 -21.42 -0.75
C LYS A 423 -0.30 -20.30 -1.11
N ALA A 424 0.89 -20.35 -0.51
CA ALA A 424 1.93 -19.39 -0.84
C ALA A 424 3.29 -20.09 -0.87
N ILE A 425 4.10 -19.69 -1.83
CA ILE A 425 5.45 -20.20 -2.03
C ILE A 425 6.40 -19.02 -2.11
N VAL A 426 7.49 -19.08 -1.37
CA VAL A 426 8.65 -18.20 -1.47
C VAL A 426 9.82 -19.03 -1.98
N ASP A 427 10.44 -18.59 -3.07
CA ASP A 427 11.55 -19.26 -3.71
C ASP A 427 12.76 -18.34 -3.89
N GLY A 428 13.95 -18.94 -4.02
CA GLY A 428 15.19 -18.24 -4.27
C GLY A 428 15.53 -17.25 -3.16
N LEU A 429 15.08 -17.51 -1.92
CA LEU A 429 15.34 -16.64 -0.77
C LEU A 429 16.84 -16.58 -0.50
N LYS A 430 17.40 -15.38 -0.63
CA LYS A 430 18.74 -15.01 -0.18
C LYS A 430 18.62 -13.92 0.85
N LEU A 431 19.27 -14.12 1.99
CA LEU A 431 19.31 -13.17 3.09
C LEU A 431 20.76 -12.91 3.45
N LYS A 432 21.15 -11.65 3.60
CA LYS A 432 22.43 -11.26 4.13
C LYS A 432 22.27 -10.19 5.20
N LEU A 433 22.65 -10.53 6.43
CA LEU A 433 22.74 -9.61 7.55
C LEU A 433 24.20 -9.21 7.74
N SER A 434 24.46 -7.98 8.07
CA SER A 434 25.80 -7.45 8.34
C SER A 434 25.82 -6.60 9.61
N ARG A 435 26.94 -6.62 10.31
CA ARG A 435 27.14 -5.90 11.58
C ARG A 435 26.03 -6.22 12.60
N ILE A 436 25.93 -7.51 12.93
CA ILE A 436 24.94 -8.01 13.88
C ILE A 436 25.52 -7.90 15.30
N ALA A 437 24.78 -7.29 16.21
CA ALA A 437 25.15 -7.15 17.60
C ALA A 437 23.97 -7.45 18.52
N LEU A 438 24.13 -8.38 19.44
CA LEU A 438 23.20 -8.65 20.54
C LEU A 438 23.82 -8.10 21.83
N SER A 439 23.13 -7.22 22.53
CA SER A 439 23.58 -6.59 23.79
C SER A 439 22.46 -6.57 24.83
N GLU A 440 22.79 -6.26 26.07
CA GLU A 440 21.80 -5.79 27.01
C GLU A 440 21.32 -4.39 26.58
N ALA A 441 20.03 -4.13 26.71
CA ALA A 441 19.46 -2.87 26.27
C ALA A 441 20.02 -1.71 27.13
N GLY A 442 20.64 -0.72 26.46
CA GLY A 442 21.25 0.44 27.11
C GLY A 442 22.75 0.29 27.45
N ASP A 443 23.33 -0.89 27.37
CA ASP A 443 24.75 -1.10 27.74
C ASP A 443 25.72 -0.82 26.56
N GLY A 444 25.26 -0.99 25.33
CA GLY A 444 26.07 -0.74 24.12
C GLY A 444 27.24 -1.72 23.89
N ILE A 445 27.53 -2.61 24.85
CA ILE A 445 28.59 -3.63 24.74
C ILE A 445 27.98 -4.93 24.19
N PRO A 446 28.44 -5.43 23.03
CA PRO A 446 27.88 -6.66 22.48
C PRO A 446 28.20 -7.89 23.35
N LEU A 447 27.16 -8.62 23.75
CA LEU A 447 27.27 -9.98 24.28
C LEU A 447 27.72 -10.96 23.20
N ILE A 448 27.14 -10.81 21.99
CA ILE A 448 27.49 -11.56 20.79
C ILE A 448 27.57 -10.57 19.64
N ALA A 449 28.67 -10.58 18.90
CA ALA A 449 28.81 -9.85 17.65
C ALA A 449 29.09 -10.80 16.50
N LEU A 450 28.53 -10.50 15.33
CA LEU A 450 28.77 -11.26 14.09
C LEU A 450 28.88 -10.29 12.91
N ASP A 451 29.94 -10.41 12.12
CA ASP A 451 30.16 -9.51 10.99
C ASP A 451 29.14 -9.76 9.88
N THR A 452 28.90 -11.04 9.52
CA THR A 452 27.89 -11.40 8.53
C THR A 452 27.20 -12.73 8.84
N LEU A 453 25.91 -12.77 8.55
CA LEU A 453 25.12 -13.99 8.46
C LEU A 453 24.43 -14.00 7.09
N ALA A 454 24.68 -15.03 6.28
CA ALA A 454 24.09 -15.19 4.97
C ALA A 454 23.31 -16.50 4.89
N LEU A 455 22.11 -16.46 4.31
CA LEU A 455 21.30 -17.59 3.91
C LEU A 455 21.28 -17.60 2.37
N GLU A 456 21.62 -18.72 1.79
CA GLU A 456 21.66 -18.90 0.34
C GLU A 456 20.65 -19.96 -0.08
N ASP A 457 19.82 -19.61 -1.02
CA ASP A 457 18.85 -20.47 -1.69
C ASP A 457 17.86 -21.16 -0.73
N GLY A 458 16.95 -20.33 -0.18
CA GLY A 458 15.85 -20.80 0.66
C GLY A 458 14.54 -20.92 -0.12
N SER A 459 13.69 -21.86 0.30
CA SER A 459 12.32 -22.01 -0.17
C SER A 459 11.39 -22.26 1.02
N ILE A 460 10.21 -21.62 0.98
CA ILE A 460 9.15 -21.78 1.99
C ILE A 460 7.85 -22.07 1.25
N ASP A 461 7.26 -23.23 1.48
CA ASP A 461 5.95 -23.62 0.95
C ASP A 461 4.95 -23.73 2.12
N ILE A 462 4.02 -22.76 2.18
CA ILE A 462 2.98 -22.71 3.21
C ILE A 462 1.97 -23.85 3.02
N GLY A 463 1.64 -24.19 1.77
CA GLY A 463 0.69 -25.25 1.45
C GLY A 463 1.15 -26.63 1.89
N SER A 464 2.39 -27.00 1.59
CA SER A 464 3.01 -28.26 2.01
C SER A 464 3.62 -28.22 3.41
N ARG A 465 3.71 -27.01 4.02
CA ARG A 465 4.40 -26.74 5.29
C ARG A 465 5.85 -27.18 5.27
N ALA A 466 6.59 -26.75 4.26
CA ALA A 466 7.98 -27.10 4.08
C ALA A 466 8.89 -25.86 4.05
N ILE A 467 10.02 -25.95 4.76
CA ILE A 467 11.09 -24.96 4.72
C ILE A 467 12.38 -25.71 4.32
N THR A 468 12.98 -25.29 3.21
CA THR A 468 14.25 -25.82 2.73
C THR A 468 15.26 -24.69 2.59
N ILE A 469 16.46 -24.89 3.10
CA ILE A 469 17.56 -23.94 3.02
C ILE A 469 18.81 -24.71 2.59
N THR A 470 19.44 -24.31 1.52
CA THR A 470 20.66 -24.96 1.03
C THR A 470 21.84 -24.66 1.94
N GLN A 471 22.06 -23.40 2.31
CA GLN A 471 23.22 -23.03 3.10
C GLN A 471 22.97 -21.80 3.98
N VAL A 472 23.51 -21.87 5.21
CA VAL A 472 23.67 -20.71 6.12
C VAL A 472 25.14 -20.54 6.44
N LYS A 473 25.68 -19.36 6.16
CA LYS A 473 27.08 -18.97 6.45
C LYS A 473 27.13 -17.84 7.46
N ALA A 474 27.86 -18.05 8.55
CA ALA A 474 28.21 -17.03 9.53
C ALA A 474 29.71 -16.78 9.49
N THR A 475 30.12 -15.53 9.40
CA THR A 475 31.55 -15.17 9.24
C THR A 475 31.98 -14.14 10.24
N LYS A 476 33.12 -14.40 10.87
CA LYS A 476 33.78 -13.56 11.87
C LYS A 476 32.82 -13.16 12.99
N GLY A 477 33.35 -12.69 14.06
CA GLY A 477 32.56 -12.29 15.20
C GLY A 477 33.17 -12.78 16.51
N GLY A 478 32.42 -12.63 17.59
CA GLY A 478 32.90 -13.09 18.89
C GLY A 478 31.88 -12.95 20.01
N THR A 479 32.19 -13.63 21.10
CA THR A 479 31.45 -13.55 22.35
C THR A 479 32.39 -13.71 23.53
N SER A 480 31.97 -13.22 24.69
CA SER A 480 32.63 -13.47 25.97
C SER A 480 31.74 -14.34 26.84
N VAL A 481 32.28 -15.46 27.29
CA VAL A 481 31.60 -16.38 28.21
C VAL A 481 32.30 -16.29 29.56
N VAL A 482 31.62 -15.66 30.50
CA VAL A 482 32.10 -15.48 31.87
C VAL A 482 31.31 -16.36 32.81
N ARG A 483 32.01 -17.24 33.53
CA ARG A 483 31.46 -17.97 34.69
C ARG A 483 31.77 -17.15 35.94
N ASP A 484 30.77 -16.69 36.63
CA ASP A 484 30.92 -15.86 37.84
C ASP A 484 31.43 -16.66 39.06
N LYS A 485 31.66 -15.95 40.18
CA LYS A 485 32.12 -16.58 41.43
C LYS A 485 31.13 -17.61 42.00
N ASN A 486 29.86 -17.53 41.63
CA ASN A 486 28.80 -18.48 42.05
C ASN A 486 28.67 -19.67 41.09
N GLY A 487 29.48 -19.69 40.00
CA GLY A 487 29.45 -20.75 39.01
C GLY A 487 28.39 -20.56 37.91
N GLN A 488 27.71 -19.41 37.86
CA GLN A 488 26.69 -19.09 36.85
C GLN A 488 27.33 -18.53 35.59
N ILE A 489 26.77 -18.87 34.44
CA ILE A 489 27.20 -18.34 33.12
C ILE A 489 26.16 -17.34 32.64
N ARG A 490 26.45 -16.03 32.80
CA ARG A 490 25.53 -14.92 32.49
C ARG A 490 24.97 -15.00 31.06
N LEU A 491 25.78 -15.38 30.10
CA LEU A 491 25.31 -15.49 28.70
C LEU A 491 24.20 -16.55 28.56
N VAL A 492 24.30 -17.67 29.27
CA VAL A 492 23.27 -18.73 29.24
C VAL A 492 22.00 -18.24 29.93
N GLU A 493 22.12 -17.55 31.05
CA GLU A 493 21.00 -16.94 31.77
C GLU A 493 20.24 -15.93 30.90
N LEU A 494 20.96 -15.00 30.24
CA LEU A 494 20.38 -13.98 29.36
C LEU A 494 19.70 -14.56 28.12
N LEU A 495 20.23 -15.65 27.55
CA LEU A 495 19.67 -16.30 26.35
C LEU A 495 18.60 -17.33 26.70
N SER A 496 18.46 -17.73 27.97
CA SER A 496 17.39 -18.63 28.38
C SER A 496 16.03 -17.95 28.23
N PRO A 497 15.00 -18.67 27.79
CA PRO A 497 13.64 -18.12 27.76
C PRO A 497 13.23 -17.68 29.15
N GLY A 498 12.89 -16.38 29.31
CA GLY A 498 12.43 -15.86 30.60
C GLY A 498 11.17 -16.57 31.08
N ASP A 499 11.05 -16.76 32.39
CA ASP A 499 9.95 -17.50 33.04
C ASP A 499 8.57 -16.78 33.01
N LYS A 500 8.52 -15.54 32.45
CA LYS A 500 7.25 -14.79 32.32
C LYS A 500 6.49 -15.21 31.04
N GLY A 501 5.84 -16.36 31.21
CA GLY A 501 5.16 -17.14 30.20
C GLY A 501 3.81 -16.59 29.71
N LEU A 502 3.69 -15.39 29.16
CA LEU A 502 2.45 -14.98 28.45
C LEU A 502 2.48 -15.41 26.99
N ILE A 503 3.62 -15.31 26.32
CA ILE A 503 3.75 -15.82 24.94
C ILE A 503 3.69 -17.35 24.90
N LYS A 504 4.11 -18.03 25.98
CA LYS A 504 4.07 -19.49 26.07
C LYS A 504 2.65 -20.07 26.13
N ARG A 505 1.67 -19.34 26.66
CA ARG A 505 0.27 -19.82 26.72
C ARG A 505 -0.46 -19.61 25.39
N GLU A 506 -0.36 -18.45 24.79
CA GLU A 506 -1.10 -18.17 23.55
C GLU A 506 -0.49 -18.87 22.31
N VAL A 507 0.84 -18.89 22.19
CA VAL A 507 1.52 -19.66 21.12
C VAL A 507 1.39 -21.18 21.36
N ILE A 508 1.32 -21.64 22.59
CA ILE A 508 1.09 -23.07 22.90
C ILE A 508 -0.39 -23.43 22.73
N GLU A 509 -1.35 -22.55 23.05
CA GLU A 509 -2.77 -22.82 22.81
C GLU A 509 -3.16 -22.67 21.34
N THR A 510 -2.68 -21.64 20.62
CA THR A 510 -2.79 -21.57 19.15
C THR A 510 -1.98 -22.68 18.49
N GLY A 511 -0.79 -22.97 18.96
CA GLY A 511 0.01 -24.11 18.50
C GLY A 511 -0.61 -25.49 18.84
N LYS A 512 -1.35 -25.62 19.93
CA LYS A 512 -2.12 -26.85 20.24
C LYS A 512 -3.39 -26.96 19.43
N LYS A 513 -4.12 -25.85 19.17
CA LYS A 513 -5.25 -25.83 18.21
C LYS A 513 -4.78 -26.05 16.78
N ALA A 514 -3.67 -25.43 16.35
CA ALA A 514 -3.07 -25.68 15.04
C ALA A 514 -2.44 -27.08 14.89
N ARG A 515 -2.02 -27.72 15.98
CA ARG A 515 -1.58 -29.13 15.97
C ARG A 515 -2.73 -30.12 15.79
N ALA A 516 -3.95 -29.76 16.12
CA ALA A 516 -5.10 -30.65 15.99
C ALA A 516 -5.59 -30.79 14.52
N GLU A 517 -5.18 -29.91 13.60
CA GLU A 517 -5.76 -29.85 12.25
C GLU A 517 -4.77 -29.85 11.08
N GLY A 518 -3.47 -30.16 11.26
CA GLY A 518 -2.57 -30.11 10.11
C GLY A 518 -1.25 -30.89 10.24
N LYS A 519 -0.70 -31.28 9.09
CA LYS A 519 0.64 -31.89 8.97
C LYS A 519 1.70 -30.96 9.61
N PRO A 520 2.63 -31.49 10.43
CA PRO A 520 3.72 -30.70 11.01
C PRO A 520 4.62 -30.11 9.91
N TRP A 521 5.23 -28.95 10.20
CA TRP A 521 6.22 -28.34 9.30
C TRP A 521 7.42 -29.26 9.15
N SER A 522 7.86 -29.46 7.91
CA SER A 522 9.15 -30.07 7.59
C SER A 522 10.22 -28.97 7.45
N PHE A 523 11.36 -29.22 8.04
CA PHE A 523 12.52 -28.32 7.99
C PHE A 523 13.74 -29.07 7.47
N ARG A 524 14.49 -28.46 6.55
CA ARG A 524 15.73 -28.96 6.01
C ARG A 524 16.73 -27.82 5.81
N LEU A 525 17.92 -27.95 6.41
CA LEU A 525 19.09 -27.13 6.15
C LEU A 525 20.25 -28.05 5.76
N ASP A 526 20.71 -27.95 4.52
CA ASP A 526 21.74 -28.85 4.00
C ASP A 526 23.11 -28.58 4.60
N ALA A 527 23.47 -27.29 4.78
CA ALA A 527 24.75 -26.91 5.36
C ALA A 527 24.66 -25.64 6.22
N PHE A 528 25.29 -25.68 7.38
CA PHE A 528 25.60 -24.51 8.21
C PHE A 528 27.12 -24.38 8.36
N GLU A 529 27.66 -23.18 8.16
CA GLU A 529 29.08 -22.87 8.32
C GLU A 529 29.29 -21.63 9.17
N LEU A 530 30.13 -21.74 10.20
CA LEU A 530 30.65 -20.63 10.97
C LEU A 530 32.16 -20.55 10.78
N ASN A 531 32.69 -19.43 10.37
CA ASN A 531 34.11 -19.25 10.09
C ASN A 531 34.70 -18.00 10.79
N GLY A 532 35.83 -18.17 11.46
CA GLY A 532 36.61 -17.08 12.03
C GLY A 532 36.01 -16.45 13.29
N PHE A 533 35.20 -17.21 14.04
CA PHE A 533 34.61 -16.75 15.30
C PHE A 533 35.63 -16.78 16.44
N ARG A 534 35.45 -15.94 17.45
CA ARG A 534 36.29 -15.84 18.65
C ARG A 534 35.48 -15.98 19.91
N VAL A 535 36.02 -16.67 20.91
CA VAL A 535 35.38 -16.82 22.21
C VAL A 535 36.43 -16.52 23.31
N ALA A 536 36.13 -15.56 24.17
CA ALA A 536 36.86 -15.34 25.40
C ALA A 536 36.12 -16.10 26.54
N LEU A 537 36.83 -17.08 27.13
CA LEU A 537 36.34 -17.85 28.25
C LEU A 537 37.03 -17.35 29.51
N GLN A 538 36.24 -16.99 30.55
CA GLN A 538 36.75 -16.57 31.85
C GLN A 538 35.99 -17.27 32.97
N ASP A 539 36.71 -18.00 33.81
CA ASP A 539 36.19 -18.65 35.01
C ASP A 539 36.66 -17.93 36.26
N ARG A 540 35.76 -17.20 36.94
CA ARG A 540 36.00 -16.43 38.16
C ARG A 540 35.80 -17.22 39.44
N THR A 541 35.52 -18.54 39.35
CA THR A 541 35.47 -19.40 40.53
C THR A 541 36.87 -19.77 41.10
N PHE A 542 37.92 -19.34 40.38
CA PHE A 542 39.32 -19.52 40.76
C PHE A 542 40.00 -18.16 40.99
N ILE A 543 41.08 -18.14 41.77
CA ILE A 543 41.89 -16.96 42.04
C ILE A 543 43.37 -17.32 41.76
N PRO A 544 44.04 -16.66 40.79
CA PRO A 544 43.50 -15.76 39.78
C PRO A 544 42.51 -16.48 38.81
N ASP A 545 41.72 -15.70 38.05
CA ASP A 545 40.75 -16.25 37.09
C ASP A 545 41.44 -17.15 36.05
N ILE A 546 40.73 -18.22 35.63
CA ILE A 546 41.16 -19.04 34.52
C ILE A 546 40.67 -18.37 33.22
N VAL A 547 41.57 -18.07 32.30
CA VAL A 547 41.25 -17.42 31.03
C VAL A 547 41.74 -18.23 29.86
N TYR A 548 40.84 -18.56 28.93
CA TYR A 548 41.15 -19.13 27.63
C TYR A 548 40.55 -18.29 26.51
N ASN A 549 41.37 -17.92 25.53
CA ASN A 549 40.93 -17.19 24.34
C ASN A 549 40.99 -18.12 23.12
N LEU A 550 39.80 -18.45 22.59
CA LEU A 550 39.67 -19.25 21.39
C LEU A 550 39.57 -18.34 20.16
N LYS A 551 40.32 -18.69 19.12
CA LYS A 551 40.31 -17.95 17.84
C LYS A 551 40.21 -18.91 16.66
N ASP A 552 39.89 -18.35 15.47
CA ASP A 552 39.76 -19.10 14.23
C ASP A 552 38.75 -20.28 14.36
N ILE A 553 37.71 -20.08 15.17
CA ILE A 553 36.68 -21.10 15.36
C ILE A 553 35.96 -21.31 14.03
N ARG A 554 35.88 -22.57 13.61
CA ARG A 554 35.13 -23.05 12.45
C ARG A 554 34.16 -24.11 12.92
N VAL A 555 32.91 -23.99 12.48
CA VAL A 555 31.87 -25.01 12.70
C VAL A 555 31.24 -25.31 11.35
N SER A 556 31.13 -26.57 11.01
CA SER A 556 30.38 -27.04 9.85
C SER A 556 29.39 -28.10 10.32
N LEU A 557 28.12 -27.89 10.03
CA LEU A 557 27.04 -28.85 10.27
C LEU A 557 26.39 -29.17 8.92
N LYS A 558 26.01 -30.43 8.71
CA LYS A 558 25.31 -30.88 7.50
C LYS A 558 24.09 -31.69 7.87
N ASN A 559 23.12 -31.70 6.97
CA ASN A 559 21.91 -32.52 7.05
C ASN A 559 21.06 -32.22 8.31
N LEU A 560 20.87 -30.91 8.64
CA LEU A 560 19.96 -30.53 9.72
C LEU A 560 18.52 -30.62 9.22
N THR A 561 17.80 -31.62 9.67
CA THR A 561 16.39 -31.84 9.35
C THR A 561 15.60 -32.09 10.63
N ASN A 562 14.28 -32.06 10.56
CA ASN A 562 13.42 -32.46 11.68
C ASN A 562 12.71 -33.80 11.42
N ASP A 563 13.26 -34.63 10.50
CA ASP A 563 12.68 -35.94 10.17
C ASP A 563 12.97 -37.04 11.21
N GLY A 564 13.86 -36.75 12.16
CA GLY A 564 14.27 -37.67 13.22
C GLY A 564 15.11 -38.88 12.75
N LYS A 565 15.45 -38.94 11.46
CA LYS A 565 16.10 -40.10 10.86
C LYS A 565 17.51 -39.84 10.31
N THR A 566 17.67 -38.68 9.67
CA THR A 566 18.92 -38.29 9.02
C THR A 566 19.95 -37.87 10.07
N PRO A 567 21.14 -38.50 10.16
CA PRO A 567 22.16 -38.05 11.11
C PRO A 567 22.75 -36.71 10.71
N ILE A 568 23.07 -35.89 11.72
CA ILE A 568 23.76 -34.64 11.55
C ILE A 568 25.27 -34.88 11.50
N ASP A 569 25.92 -34.49 10.43
CA ASP A 569 27.38 -34.46 10.36
C ASP A 569 27.88 -33.15 10.96
N PHE A 570 28.87 -33.22 11.85
CA PHE A 570 29.49 -32.04 12.44
C PHE A 570 31.01 -32.07 12.35
N ASN A 571 31.59 -30.89 12.14
CA ASN A 571 33.02 -30.66 12.22
C ASN A 571 33.30 -29.31 12.86
N THR A 572 34.03 -29.27 13.97
CA THR A 572 34.43 -28.08 14.69
C THR A 572 35.92 -28.06 14.89
N ALA A 573 36.58 -26.93 14.63
CA ALA A 573 37.98 -26.72 14.90
C ALA A 573 38.25 -25.31 15.41
N PHE A 574 39.23 -25.17 16.30
CA PHE A 574 39.63 -23.87 16.84
C PHE A 574 41.10 -23.88 17.26
N LYS A 575 41.70 -22.70 17.39
CA LYS A 575 42.99 -22.47 17.98
C LYS A 575 42.85 -21.77 19.33
N VAL A 576 43.73 -22.07 20.24
CA VAL A 576 43.83 -21.42 21.55
C VAL A 576 44.98 -20.39 21.50
N VAL A 577 44.70 -19.14 21.90
CA VAL A 577 45.71 -18.06 21.87
C VAL A 577 46.89 -18.38 22.76
N GLN A 578 46.64 -19.01 23.91
CA GLN A 578 47.66 -19.44 24.87
C GLN A 578 48.52 -20.61 24.40
N GLY A 579 48.15 -21.23 23.27
CA GLY A 579 48.88 -22.34 22.63
C GLY A 579 47.99 -23.55 22.33
N GLY A 580 48.21 -24.15 21.15
CA GLY A 580 47.55 -25.35 20.70
C GLY A 580 46.28 -25.15 19.90
N SER A 581 45.68 -26.28 19.51
CA SER A 581 44.44 -26.35 18.72
C SER A 581 43.65 -27.59 19.09
N ALA A 582 42.33 -27.50 18.84
CA ALA A 582 41.42 -28.64 18.98
C ALA A 582 40.53 -28.79 17.75
N SER A 583 40.18 -30.08 17.45
CA SER A 583 39.14 -30.37 16.46
C SER A 583 38.28 -31.54 16.94
N VAL A 584 37.00 -31.44 16.61
CA VAL A 584 36.00 -32.49 16.90
C VAL A 584 35.20 -32.71 15.62
N SER A 585 35.11 -33.92 15.15
CA SER A 585 34.32 -34.28 13.95
C SER A 585 33.57 -35.58 14.17
N GLY A 586 32.36 -35.69 13.61
CA GLY A 586 31.56 -36.87 13.82
C GLY A 586 30.14 -36.76 13.30
N GLN A 587 29.32 -37.66 13.81
CA GLN A 587 27.89 -37.73 13.51
C GLN A 587 27.10 -37.83 14.81
N VAL A 588 25.95 -37.22 14.83
CA VAL A 588 24.97 -37.32 15.94
C VAL A 588 23.57 -37.52 15.37
N SER A 589 22.83 -38.46 15.96
CA SER A 589 21.41 -38.60 15.60
C SER A 589 20.60 -37.40 16.05
N GLN A 590 19.56 -37.07 15.33
CA GLN A 590 18.70 -35.92 15.65
C GLN A 590 17.95 -36.10 16.98
N ILE A 591 17.61 -37.32 17.35
CA ILE A 591 16.96 -37.65 18.60
C ILE A 591 17.94 -37.81 19.77
N GLY A 592 19.25 -37.72 19.51
CA GLY A 592 20.30 -37.76 20.53
C GLY A 592 20.55 -39.14 21.14
N ASP A 593 20.05 -40.20 20.52
CA ASP A 593 20.20 -41.59 21.02
C ASP A 593 21.57 -42.20 20.70
N HIS A 594 22.29 -41.70 19.69
CA HIS A 594 23.64 -42.10 19.39
C HIS A 594 24.48 -40.94 18.84
N ALA A 595 25.76 -40.97 19.17
CA ALA A 595 26.78 -40.07 18.61
C ALA A 595 28.12 -40.76 18.48
N ASN A 596 28.82 -40.47 17.41
CA ASN A 596 30.21 -40.88 17.18
C ASN A 596 31.05 -39.65 16.90
N ALA A 597 32.08 -39.43 17.70
CA ALA A 597 32.96 -38.27 17.54
C ALA A 597 34.45 -38.68 17.61
N ARG A 598 35.25 -38.02 16.78
CA ARG A 598 36.71 -38.05 16.87
C ARG A 598 37.18 -36.71 17.43
N VAL A 599 37.87 -36.75 18.55
CA VAL A 599 38.46 -35.59 19.22
C VAL A 599 39.96 -35.62 19.03
N LYS A 600 40.55 -34.50 18.60
CA LYS A 600 41.97 -34.33 18.44
C LYS A 600 42.42 -33.01 19.11
N LEU A 601 43.35 -33.11 20.04
CA LEU A 601 44.00 -31.99 20.71
C LEU A 601 45.46 -32.00 20.31
N ILE A 602 46.03 -30.84 19.98
CA ILE A 602 47.44 -30.70 19.59
C ILE A 602 48.04 -29.54 20.36
N GLY A 603 49.00 -29.86 21.24
CA GLY A 603 49.79 -28.88 21.97
C GLY A 603 49.00 -27.90 22.79
N LEU A 604 47.84 -28.31 23.35
CA LEU A 604 46.97 -27.44 24.16
C LEU A 604 47.73 -27.03 25.43
N SER A 605 47.96 -25.73 25.61
CA SER A 605 48.58 -25.21 26.82
C SER A 605 47.69 -25.40 28.06
N ILE A 606 48.20 -26.03 29.07
CA ILE A 606 47.54 -26.21 30.36
C ILE A 606 47.95 -25.17 31.40
N LYS A 607 48.91 -24.30 31.10
CA LYS A 607 49.35 -23.24 32.03
C LYS A 607 48.19 -22.38 32.57
N PRO A 608 47.18 -22.00 31.82
CA PRO A 608 46.02 -21.28 32.34
C PRO A 608 45.25 -22.03 33.45
N LEU A 609 45.41 -23.35 33.57
CA LEU A 609 44.81 -24.16 34.62
C LEU A 609 45.57 -24.14 35.97
N HIS A 610 46.69 -23.38 36.04
CA HIS A 610 47.48 -23.22 37.27
C HIS A 610 46.61 -22.89 38.49
N PRO A 611 45.62 -21.98 38.46
CA PRO A 611 44.77 -21.69 39.63
C PRO A 611 43.91 -22.89 40.09
N ALA A 612 43.54 -23.74 39.13
CA ALA A 612 42.82 -24.98 39.48
C ALA A 612 43.74 -26.02 40.14
N VAL A 613 44.99 -26.12 39.68
CA VAL A 613 45.95 -27.06 40.29
C VAL A 613 46.32 -26.63 41.71
N THR A 614 46.61 -25.34 41.94
CA THR A 614 46.97 -24.80 43.24
C THR A 614 45.86 -24.82 44.27
N LYS A 615 44.58 -24.92 43.82
CA LYS A 615 43.42 -25.07 44.68
C LYS A 615 43.43 -26.41 45.40
N PHE A 616 43.98 -27.46 44.81
CA PHE A 616 43.96 -28.82 45.32
C PHE A 616 45.32 -29.37 45.73
N THR A 617 46.39 -28.71 45.32
CA THR A 617 47.76 -29.11 45.62
C THR A 617 48.66 -27.91 45.88
N SER A 618 49.80 -28.12 46.53
CA SER A 618 50.88 -27.12 46.70
C SER A 618 51.79 -27.01 45.48
N LEU A 619 51.44 -27.65 44.35
CA LEU A 619 52.26 -27.66 43.14
C LEU A 619 51.99 -26.44 42.29
N ALA A 620 53.02 -25.81 41.76
CA ALA A 620 52.93 -24.76 40.77
C ALA A 620 53.00 -25.35 39.37
N LEU A 621 51.97 -25.07 38.52
CA LEU A 621 51.95 -25.43 37.10
C LEU A 621 52.61 -24.30 36.29
N GLU A 622 53.90 -24.40 36.04
CA GLU A 622 54.68 -23.36 35.34
C GLU A 622 54.51 -23.45 33.79
N SER A 623 54.42 -24.66 33.27
CA SER A 623 54.23 -24.93 31.82
C SER A 623 53.68 -26.33 31.60
N GLY A 624 53.24 -26.61 30.37
CA GLY A 624 52.78 -27.92 29.96
C GLY A 624 51.85 -27.83 28.76
N ASN A 625 51.96 -28.82 27.87
CA ASN A 625 51.10 -28.96 26.71
C ASN A 625 50.50 -30.35 26.67
N VAL A 626 49.24 -30.43 26.26
CA VAL A 626 48.53 -31.72 26.11
C VAL A 626 48.24 -31.97 24.63
N SER A 627 48.58 -33.18 24.17
CA SER A 627 48.14 -33.67 22.85
C SER A 627 47.44 -35.02 23.05
N ALA A 628 46.29 -35.16 22.46
CA ALA A 628 45.48 -36.38 22.57
C ALA A 628 44.69 -36.61 21.28
N SER A 629 44.44 -37.87 20.97
CA SER A 629 43.49 -38.23 19.88
C SER A 629 42.66 -39.42 20.37
N THR A 630 41.36 -39.25 20.38
CA THR A 630 40.42 -40.28 20.85
C THR A 630 39.16 -40.33 20.01
N ARG A 631 38.49 -41.50 20.06
CA ARG A 631 37.17 -41.70 19.50
C ARG A 631 36.19 -41.90 20.66
N VAL A 632 35.10 -41.17 20.65
CA VAL A 632 34.02 -41.24 21.62
C VAL A 632 32.78 -41.74 20.90
N SER A 633 32.17 -42.81 21.43
CA SER A 633 30.88 -43.32 20.94
C SER A 633 29.91 -43.33 22.07
N TYR A 634 28.73 -42.81 21.83
CA TYR A 634 27.63 -42.70 22.80
C TYR A 634 26.40 -43.41 22.24
N HIS A 635 25.77 -44.25 23.00
CA HIS A 635 24.50 -44.89 22.70
C HIS A 635 23.63 -44.87 23.96
N THR A 636 22.40 -44.43 23.84
CA THR A 636 21.39 -44.59 24.88
C THR A 636 20.80 -45.98 24.76
N ALA A 637 20.95 -46.84 25.77
CA ALA A 637 20.19 -48.09 25.84
C ALA A 637 18.70 -47.75 25.94
N LYS A 638 17.88 -48.30 25.02
CA LYS A 638 16.43 -48.27 25.23
C LYS A 638 16.14 -49.10 26.46
N SER A 639 15.98 -48.50 27.62
CA SER A 639 15.33 -49.12 28.76
C SER A 639 13.85 -49.29 28.37
N GLY A 640 13.50 -50.49 27.91
CA GLY A 640 12.11 -50.89 27.76
C GLY A 640 11.45 -50.85 29.14
N PRO A 641 10.14 -50.57 29.24
CA PRO A 641 9.42 -50.68 30.48
C PRO A 641 9.46 -52.14 30.95
N GLN A 642 9.91 -52.37 32.16
CA GLN A 642 9.56 -53.55 32.93
C GLN A 642 8.18 -53.43 33.49
#